data_2892981d1cbdc8d7178e77d7e1b69d24
#
_entry.id   2892981d1cbdc8d7178e77d7e1b69d24
#
_cell.length_a   1.000
_cell.length_b   1.000
_cell.length_c   1.000
_cell.angle_alpha   90.00
_cell.angle_beta   90.00
_cell.angle_gamma   90.00
#
_symmetry.space_group_name_H-M   'P 1'
#
loop_
_entity.id
_entity.type
_entity.pdbx_description
1 polymer ?
#
loop_
_entity_poly.entity_id
_entity_poly.type
_entity_poly.pdbx_seq_one_letter_code
_entity_poly.pdbx_strand_id
1 'polypeptide(L)'
;QSGFTGGAINAVTKSGTNEFKGTAYMYTSNTHLTGNKVEDYELTRNRDHSTTYGASLGGAIIKNKLFFFVNGEYQDNVQAGPSGIARSGANDEWSTNGIVHRPFENTTTVGGRTFVGMNNISQYLSEKYNYNPGRYQGYSLETPSYKIMGRLDWNINNNKINFRFTHTHSKYSSNPSSSTTPFKDSIIYPGGVDGSAGKSSSGRTANTGLYFESSRYMQEQNFTSIASEWNSKWGAINNALRFTYSYQNEPRTYEGGTFPTVDILDQGSLYASFGPDPFTEGNLRQVKTFVITDEFNFSSGIHNFMGGIQFESNKAVNGFMQAGSGYYVYSSWDDFVNNRAPAAFGVTYSNTGDGSQFLANMKYQQLSFYLQDQMNITDNFRLTAGVRFELPIYPELKNNYNKNFAQIDFDGYHYATDQLPSSYQLTASPRIGFNWDLTGERKYVLRGGSGYFIGRLPFVWLVSAVGNANCGQSTYYYNEQKDAKYGQPSFHTSVADMLKDPNLNLPAATDPAAPSGATIIDRDLKMNATWKSSLAFDAKLPGDIDFTLEGIFSKEFNPATVTNLGRKFKGEQEIAPGDVRRMFEYSNANKTDAYYITNAGNSAYYYSLTASLAKTFDFGLHLSASYTRSYAKSYGDGIGDQVNSAYYNNRYSVNGNNDTETGYGTYVSPNRVLASAAYRIKYAKNFASSLSLIYEGMNMGYAGGYSAARYSYTFTGNI
;
A
#
# COMPACT_ATOMS: atom_id res chain seq x y z
N GLN A 1 -19.61 -7.15 9.45
CA GLN A 1 -18.25 -6.93 8.95
C GLN A 1 -17.26 -7.19 10.07
N SER A 2 -16.17 -7.90 9.77
CA SER A 2 -15.14 -8.31 10.72
C SER A 2 -13.75 -7.84 10.27
N GLY A 3 -12.81 -7.81 11.21
CA GLY A 3 -11.39 -7.55 10.90
C GLY A 3 -11.07 -6.14 10.41
N PHE A 4 -11.86 -5.12 10.76
CA PHE A 4 -11.61 -3.73 10.39
C PHE A 4 -11.93 -2.74 11.51
N THR A 5 -11.17 -1.67 11.57
CA THR A 5 -11.36 -0.54 12.51
C THR A 5 -11.67 0.78 11.80
N GLY A 6 -11.59 0.80 10.46
CA GLY A 6 -11.81 1.99 9.62
C GLY A 6 -13.28 2.28 9.30
N GLY A 7 -13.52 2.83 8.13
CA GLY A 7 -14.85 2.98 7.53
C GLY A 7 -15.18 1.82 6.59
N ALA A 8 -16.45 1.70 6.20
CA ALA A 8 -16.90 0.71 5.23
C ALA A 8 -17.70 1.38 4.12
N ILE A 9 -17.43 0.97 2.88
CA ILE A 9 -18.23 1.33 1.72
C ILE A 9 -18.99 0.09 1.28
N ASN A 10 -20.32 0.18 1.28
CA ASN A 10 -21.18 -0.89 0.80
C ASN A 10 -21.67 -0.55 -0.61
N ALA A 11 -21.33 -1.39 -1.59
CA ALA A 11 -21.75 -1.22 -2.97
C ALA A 11 -22.71 -2.34 -3.37
N VAL A 12 -23.88 -1.95 -3.89
CA VAL A 12 -24.87 -2.89 -4.44
C VAL A 12 -24.70 -2.92 -5.95
N THR A 13 -24.36 -4.09 -6.48
CA THR A 13 -24.22 -4.28 -7.93
C THR A 13 -25.57 -4.27 -8.62
N LYS A 14 -25.65 -3.66 -9.81
CA LYS A 14 -26.83 -3.70 -10.65
C LYS A 14 -27.20 -5.14 -11.00
N SER A 15 -28.48 -5.38 -11.20
CA SER A 15 -29.03 -6.63 -11.73
C SER A 15 -29.87 -6.34 -12.99
N GLY A 16 -30.20 -7.38 -13.77
CA GLY A 16 -31.13 -7.27 -14.88
C GLY A 16 -32.56 -7.03 -14.39
N THR A 17 -33.39 -6.54 -15.29
CA THR A 17 -34.82 -6.33 -15.12
C THR A 17 -35.58 -7.03 -16.26
N ASN A 18 -36.93 -7.00 -16.24
CA ASN A 18 -37.71 -7.54 -17.36
C ASN A 18 -37.50 -6.79 -18.70
N GLU A 19 -36.97 -5.58 -18.63
CA GLU A 19 -36.58 -4.75 -19.79
C GLU A 19 -35.09 -4.85 -20.02
N PHE A 20 -34.71 -4.97 -21.28
CA PHE A 20 -33.30 -4.84 -21.66
C PHE A 20 -32.86 -3.38 -21.55
N LYS A 21 -31.78 -3.14 -20.80
CA LYS A 21 -31.17 -1.81 -20.62
C LYS A 21 -29.68 -1.93 -20.83
N GLY A 22 -29.15 -1.05 -21.68
CA GLY A 22 -27.72 -0.97 -21.95
C GLY A 22 -27.23 0.46 -21.81
N THR A 23 -25.94 0.60 -21.55
CA THR A 23 -25.22 1.86 -21.56
C THR A 23 -23.89 1.68 -22.26
N ALA A 24 -23.44 2.69 -22.96
CA ALA A 24 -22.08 2.80 -23.46
C ALA A 24 -21.57 4.21 -23.15
N TYR A 25 -20.30 4.33 -22.79
CA TYR A 25 -19.68 5.61 -22.48
C TYR A 25 -18.20 5.61 -22.81
N MET A 26 -17.69 6.80 -23.01
CA MET A 26 -16.26 7.08 -23.19
C MET A 26 -15.89 8.33 -22.38
N TYR A 27 -14.79 8.25 -21.64
CA TYR A 27 -14.15 9.41 -21.03
C TYR A 27 -12.74 9.54 -21.55
N THR A 28 -12.31 10.75 -21.85
CA THR A 28 -10.94 11.02 -22.29
C THR A 28 -10.39 12.27 -21.63
N SER A 29 -9.13 12.19 -21.26
CA SER A 29 -8.32 13.31 -20.79
C SER A 29 -6.94 13.19 -21.43
N ASN A 30 -6.36 14.31 -21.84
CA ASN A 30 -5.02 14.34 -22.43
C ASN A 30 -4.38 15.71 -22.23
N THR A 31 -3.08 15.82 -22.54
CA THR A 31 -2.32 17.06 -22.40
C THR A 31 -2.91 18.26 -23.17
N HIS A 32 -3.63 18.03 -24.28
CA HIS A 32 -4.26 19.12 -25.05
C HIS A 32 -5.51 19.69 -24.36
N LEU A 33 -6.17 18.88 -23.51
CA LEU A 33 -7.35 19.29 -22.75
C LEU A 33 -7.01 19.91 -21.39
N THR A 34 -5.79 19.72 -20.91
CA THR A 34 -5.32 20.20 -19.61
C THR A 34 -4.41 21.38 -19.81
N GLY A 35 -4.58 22.51 -20.06
CA GLY A 35 -3.68 23.65 -20.26
C GLY A 35 -2.25 23.44 -19.74
N ASN A 36 -1.29 24.13 -20.32
CA ASN A 36 0.12 24.05 -19.96
C ASN A 36 0.68 25.36 -19.36
N LYS A 37 -0.16 26.37 -19.16
CA LYS A 37 0.24 27.65 -18.57
C LYS A 37 -0.29 27.80 -17.16
N VAL A 38 0.60 28.21 -16.25
CA VAL A 38 0.28 28.65 -14.90
C VAL A 38 0.93 30.02 -14.70
N GLU A 39 0.15 31.09 -14.71
CA GLU A 39 0.64 32.48 -14.75
C GLU A 39 1.57 32.68 -15.96
N ASP A 40 2.80 33.11 -15.72
CA ASP A 40 3.81 33.34 -16.78
C ASP A 40 4.64 32.07 -17.09
N TYR A 41 4.41 30.97 -16.39
CA TYR A 41 5.12 29.72 -16.59
C TYR A 41 4.41 28.83 -17.62
N GLU A 42 5.15 28.42 -18.65
CA GLU A 42 4.72 27.38 -19.59
C GLU A 42 5.36 26.03 -19.19
N LEU A 43 4.50 25.08 -18.80
CA LEU A 43 4.93 23.73 -18.43
C LEU A 43 5.19 22.92 -19.69
N THR A 44 6.40 22.43 -19.87
CA THR A 44 6.69 21.39 -20.86
C THR A 44 6.09 20.08 -20.36
N ARG A 45 5.02 19.62 -20.99
CA ARG A 45 4.37 18.34 -20.64
C ARG A 45 4.74 17.28 -21.66
N ASN A 46 5.24 16.15 -21.20
CA ASN A 46 5.34 14.96 -22.01
C ASN A 46 3.93 14.40 -22.30
N ARG A 47 3.81 13.53 -23.30
CA ARG A 47 2.55 12.90 -23.66
C ARG A 47 1.96 12.17 -22.44
N ASP A 48 0.83 12.64 -21.96
CA ASP A 48 -0.05 11.90 -21.08
C ASP A 48 -1.46 11.86 -21.68
N HIS A 49 -2.12 10.74 -21.53
CA HIS A 49 -3.54 10.61 -21.81
C HIS A 49 -4.17 9.50 -20.98
N SER A 50 -5.45 9.64 -20.75
CA SER A 50 -6.27 8.59 -20.15
C SER A 50 -7.59 8.51 -20.90
N THR A 51 -7.88 7.37 -21.49
CA THR A 51 -9.14 7.13 -22.18
C THR A 51 -9.80 5.88 -21.63
N THR A 52 -11.04 6.02 -21.17
CA THR A 52 -11.85 4.94 -20.63
C THR A 52 -13.03 4.67 -21.55
N TYR A 53 -13.22 3.41 -21.92
CA TYR A 53 -14.37 2.89 -22.65
C TYR A 53 -15.15 1.95 -21.75
N GLY A 54 -16.46 2.11 -21.69
CA GLY A 54 -17.29 1.22 -20.87
C GLY A 54 -18.62 0.91 -21.54
N ALA A 55 -19.10 -0.31 -21.29
CA ALA A 55 -20.42 -0.75 -21.73
C ALA A 55 -21.06 -1.66 -20.69
N SER A 56 -22.39 -1.63 -20.61
CA SER A 56 -23.17 -2.56 -19.80
C SER A 56 -24.45 -2.96 -20.50
N LEU A 57 -24.93 -4.18 -20.20
CA LEU A 57 -26.18 -4.72 -20.67
C LEU A 57 -26.83 -5.56 -19.59
N GLY A 58 -28.12 -5.38 -19.36
CA GLY A 58 -28.90 -6.20 -18.45
C GLY A 58 -30.30 -6.44 -18.98
N GLY A 59 -30.89 -7.57 -18.59
CA GLY A 59 -32.22 -7.96 -19.03
C GLY A 59 -32.70 -9.27 -18.43
N ALA A 60 -33.86 -9.76 -18.86
CA ALA A 60 -34.41 -11.05 -18.49
C ALA A 60 -34.02 -12.12 -19.51
N ILE A 61 -33.39 -13.21 -19.03
CA ILE A 61 -33.29 -14.46 -19.80
C ILE A 61 -34.66 -15.15 -19.77
N ILE A 62 -35.32 -15.19 -18.59
CA ILE A 62 -36.67 -15.64 -18.41
C ILE A 62 -37.40 -14.56 -17.61
N LYS A 63 -38.44 -13.95 -18.21
CA LYS A 63 -39.22 -12.88 -17.55
C LYS A 63 -39.69 -13.31 -16.14
N ASN A 64 -39.52 -12.41 -15.18
CA ASN A 64 -39.83 -12.54 -13.75
C ASN A 64 -39.06 -13.63 -13.00
N LYS A 65 -38.18 -14.40 -13.68
CA LYS A 65 -37.51 -15.56 -13.06
C LYS A 65 -35.99 -15.45 -13.12
N LEU A 66 -35.42 -15.28 -14.31
CA LEU A 66 -33.95 -15.32 -14.48
C LEU A 66 -33.46 -14.05 -15.21
N PHE A 67 -32.59 -13.35 -14.55
CA PHE A 67 -32.04 -12.07 -15.02
C PHE A 67 -30.52 -12.15 -15.13
N PHE A 68 -29.98 -11.37 -16.03
CA PHE A 68 -28.54 -11.19 -16.15
C PHE A 68 -28.16 -9.69 -16.17
N PHE A 69 -26.96 -9.41 -15.77
CA PHE A 69 -26.31 -8.12 -15.95
C PHE A 69 -24.83 -8.34 -16.24
N VAL A 70 -24.30 -7.68 -17.29
CA VAL A 70 -22.89 -7.71 -17.66
C VAL A 70 -22.39 -6.28 -17.80
N ASN A 71 -21.14 -6.07 -17.41
CA ASN A 71 -20.45 -4.78 -17.54
C ASN A 71 -18.98 -5.03 -17.89
N GLY A 72 -18.46 -4.23 -18.81
CA GLY A 72 -17.05 -4.21 -19.18
C GLY A 72 -16.53 -2.77 -19.24
N GLU A 73 -15.31 -2.57 -18.77
CA GLU A 73 -14.58 -1.30 -18.85
C GLU A 73 -13.14 -1.57 -19.24
N TYR A 74 -12.62 -0.80 -20.18
CA TYR A 74 -11.21 -0.77 -20.56
C TYR A 74 -10.69 0.66 -20.43
N GLN A 75 -9.53 0.81 -19.81
CA GLN A 75 -8.85 2.10 -19.68
C GLN A 75 -7.45 2.00 -20.27
N ASP A 76 -7.16 2.88 -21.20
CA ASP A 76 -5.83 3.16 -21.70
C ASP A 76 -5.31 4.40 -20.98
N ASN A 77 -4.27 4.22 -20.17
CA ASN A 77 -3.68 5.30 -19.39
C ASN A 77 -2.18 5.32 -19.62
N VAL A 78 -1.69 6.44 -20.14
CA VAL A 78 -0.28 6.67 -20.45
C VAL A 78 0.16 7.90 -19.68
N GLN A 79 1.19 7.76 -18.88
CA GLN A 79 1.81 8.85 -18.12
C GLN A 79 3.16 9.24 -18.75
N ALA A 80 3.58 10.47 -18.53
CA ALA A 80 4.92 10.91 -18.90
C ALA A 80 5.98 10.05 -18.20
N GLY A 81 6.96 9.59 -18.95
CA GLY A 81 8.16 8.94 -18.44
C GLY A 81 9.10 9.95 -17.78
N PRO A 82 10.30 9.50 -17.37
CA PRO A 82 11.31 10.38 -16.79
C PRO A 82 11.67 11.54 -17.73
N SER A 83 11.82 12.72 -17.15
CA SER A 83 12.14 13.94 -17.89
C SER A 83 13.64 14.12 -18.19
N GLY A 84 14.51 13.27 -17.59
CA GLY A 84 15.94 13.35 -17.81
C GLY A 84 16.35 13.06 -19.24
N ILE A 85 17.25 13.87 -19.80
CA ILE A 85 17.82 13.70 -21.14
C ILE A 85 19.34 13.67 -21.09
N ALA A 86 19.95 12.96 -22.02
CA ALA A 86 21.39 12.93 -22.19
C ALA A 86 21.90 14.22 -22.85
N ARG A 87 23.16 14.55 -22.61
CA ARG A 87 23.85 15.64 -23.28
C ARG A 87 24.16 15.25 -24.73
N SER A 88 23.76 16.10 -25.67
CA SER A 88 24.00 15.87 -27.11
C SER A 88 25.45 16.13 -27.52
N GLY A 89 26.19 16.96 -26.76
CA GLY A 89 27.57 17.29 -27.03
C GLY A 89 28.25 17.99 -25.87
N ALA A 90 29.55 18.28 -26.07
CA ALA A 90 30.40 18.88 -25.05
C ALA A 90 29.95 20.27 -24.56
N ASN A 91 29.17 20.97 -25.39
CA ASN A 91 28.68 22.32 -25.07
C ASN A 91 27.40 22.33 -24.24
N ASP A 92 26.74 21.20 -24.08
CA ASP A 92 25.58 21.11 -23.24
C ASP A 92 25.96 21.16 -21.78
N GLU A 93 25.32 22.03 -21.00
CA GLU A 93 25.58 22.14 -19.57
C GLU A 93 24.77 21.11 -18.79
N TRP A 94 25.43 20.42 -17.89
CA TRP A 94 24.76 19.60 -16.91
C TRP A 94 24.18 20.45 -15.78
N SER A 95 22.99 20.09 -15.29
CA SER A 95 22.34 20.76 -14.16
C SER A 95 21.78 19.74 -13.18
N THR A 96 21.99 19.96 -11.89
CA THR A 96 21.40 19.14 -10.82
C THR A 96 19.88 19.30 -10.70
N ASN A 97 19.35 20.44 -11.14
CA ASN A 97 17.93 20.80 -11.07
C ASN A 97 17.25 20.84 -12.43
N GLY A 98 18.00 20.58 -13.50
CA GLY A 98 17.52 20.66 -14.88
C GLY A 98 17.12 19.30 -15.45
N ILE A 99 16.67 19.35 -16.70
CA ILE A 99 16.29 18.18 -17.51
C ILE A 99 17.52 17.47 -18.04
N VAL A 100 18.63 18.20 -18.25
CA VAL A 100 19.89 17.66 -18.78
C VAL A 100 20.70 17.01 -17.67
N HIS A 101 21.08 15.76 -17.88
CA HIS A 101 21.85 14.94 -16.96
C HIS A 101 23.32 14.82 -17.38
N ARG A 102 24.17 14.18 -16.56
CA ARG A 102 25.61 14.03 -16.83
C ARG A 102 25.94 13.14 -18.02
N PRO A 103 25.24 12.01 -18.26
CA PRO A 103 25.55 11.14 -19.38
C PRO A 103 25.39 11.84 -20.73
N PHE A 104 26.29 11.49 -21.66
CA PHE A 104 26.19 11.90 -23.05
C PHE A 104 25.41 10.87 -23.88
N GLU A 105 24.84 11.30 -25.00
CA GLU A 105 24.22 10.37 -25.96
C GLU A 105 25.30 9.46 -26.58
N ASN A 106 26.41 10.05 -27.00
CA ASN A 106 27.55 9.35 -27.58
C ASN A 106 28.82 9.63 -26.78
N THR A 107 29.80 8.72 -26.86
CA THR A 107 31.08 8.89 -26.14
C THR A 107 31.75 10.24 -26.51
N THR A 108 31.98 11.04 -25.50
CA THR A 108 32.41 12.44 -25.67
C THR A 108 33.56 12.76 -24.71
N THR A 109 34.57 13.51 -25.17
CA THR A 109 35.68 13.97 -24.35
C THR A 109 35.48 15.45 -24.02
N VAL A 110 35.49 15.76 -22.75
CA VAL A 110 35.39 17.14 -22.21
C VAL A 110 36.46 17.34 -21.15
N GLY A 111 37.24 18.43 -21.28
CA GLY A 111 38.30 18.75 -20.31
C GLY A 111 39.38 17.68 -20.18
N GLY A 112 39.66 16.93 -21.26
CA GLY A 112 40.65 15.83 -21.25
C GLY A 112 40.14 14.53 -20.63
N ARG A 113 38.85 14.45 -20.23
CA ARG A 113 38.20 13.27 -19.69
C ARG A 113 37.18 12.72 -20.69
N THR A 114 37.20 11.41 -20.93
CA THR A 114 36.25 10.72 -21.80
C THR A 114 35.08 10.14 -21.01
N PHE A 115 33.89 10.46 -21.42
CA PHE A 115 32.64 9.94 -20.88
C PHE A 115 32.03 8.98 -21.90
N VAL A 116 31.66 7.78 -21.45
CA VAL A 116 30.95 6.83 -22.31
C VAL A 116 29.55 7.36 -22.63
N GLY A 117 29.09 7.21 -23.87
CA GLY A 117 27.74 7.59 -24.26
C GLY A 117 26.72 6.52 -23.96
N MET A 118 25.45 6.90 -23.72
CA MET A 118 24.35 5.96 -23.46
C MET A 118 24.11 5.02 -24.66
N ASN A 119 24.25 5.52 -25.89
CA ASN A 119 24.19 4.70 -27.12
C ASN A 119 25.31 3.65 -27.15
N ASN A 120 26.54 4.03 -26.72
CA ASN A 120 27.67 3.12 -26.68
C ASN A 120 27.54 2.07 -25.56
N ILE A 121 26.94 2.41 -24.41
CA ILE A 121 26.55 1.46 -23.39
C ILE A 121 25.57 0.43 -23.96
N SER A 122 24.50 0.89 -24.61
CA SER A 122 23.50 0.01 -25.21
C SER A 122 24.09 -0.91 -26.27
N GLN A 123 24.97 -0.38 -27.14
CA GLN A 123 25.69 -1.16 -28.16
C GLN A 123 26.57 -2.23 -27.52
N TYR A 124 27.38 -1.87 -26.53
CA TYR A 124 28.26 -2.82 -25.83
C TYR A 124 27.48 -3.95 -25.18
N LEU A 125 26.35 -3.63 -24.49
CA LEU A 125 25.50 -4.65 -23.88
C LEU A 125 24.88 -5.60 -24.90
N SER A 126 24.47 -5.09 -26.05
CA SER A 126 23.94 -5.91 -27.16
C SER A 126 25.00 -6.82 -27.77
N GLU A 127 26.19 -6.28 -28.07
CA GLU A 127 27.26 -7.03 -28.72
C GLU A 127 27.92 -8.05 -27.78
N LYS A 128 28.19 -7.68 -26.55
CA LYS A 128 28.91 -8.53 -25.59
C LYS A 128 28.05 -9.55 -24.92
N TYR A 129 26.79 -9.19 -24.56
CA TYR A 129 25.90 -10.02 -23.73
C TYR A 129 24.60 -10.39 -24.41
N ASN A 130 24.39 -9.98 -25.67
CA ASN A 130 23.10 -10.11 -26.37
C ASN A 130 21.92 -9.57 -25.55
N TYR A 131 22.15 -8.44 -24.84
CA TYR A 131 21.19 -7.80 -23.94
C TYR A 131 20.78 -6.42 -24.47
N ASN A 132 19.48 -6.22 -24.67
CA ASN A 132 18.90 -4.92 -25.05
C ASN A 132 18.34 -4.23 -23.80
N PRO A 133 18.96 -3.14 -23.30
CA PRO A 133 18.46 -2.43 -22.12
C PRO A 133 17.25 -1.52 -22.42
N GLY A 134 16.82 -1.39 -23.67
CA GLY A 134 15.76 -0.45 -24.08
C GLY A 134 16.24 0.99 -24.24
N ARG A 135 15.31 1.94 -24.22
CA ARG A 135 15.58 3.38 -24.33
C ARG A 135 16.05 3.93 -22.97
N TYR A 136 16.80 5.01 -22.98
CA TYR A 136 17.24 5.73 -21.76
C TYR A 136 16.55 7.09 -21.60
N GLN A 137 15.78 7.54 -22.61
CA GLN A 137 15.01 8.79 -22.60
C GLN A 137 13.82 8.72 -23.56
N GLY A 138 12.81 9.60 -23.40
CA GLY A 138 11.71 9.77 -24.34
C GLY A 138 10.69 8.61 -24.35
N TYR A 139 10.64 7.77 -23.32
CA TYR A 139 9.62 6.72 -23.19
C TYR A 139 8.50 7.15 -22.24
N SER A 140 7.36 6.50 -22.35
CA SER A 140 6.17 6.72 -21.53
C SER A 140 5.92 5.55 -20.57
N LEU A 141 5.15 5.79 -19.53
CA LEU A 141 4.72 4.78 -18.56
C LEU A 141 3.27 4.40 -18.87
N GLU A 142 3.06 3.20 -19.34
CA GLU A 142 1.75 2.69 -19.73
C GLU A 142 1.11 1.92 -18.58
N THR A 143 -0.19 2.15 -18.37
CA THR A 143 -0.99 1.47 -17.35
C THR A 143 -2.33 1.05 -17.93
N PRO A 144 -2.37 0.08 -18.86
CA PRO A 144 -3.63 -0.47 -19.35
C PRO A 144 -4.36 -1.21 -18.25
N SER A 145 -5.68 -1.06 -18.18
CA SER A 145 -6.51 -1.79 -17.24
C SER A 145 -7.85 -2.19 -17.85
N TYR A 146 -8.40 -3.31 -17.38
CA TYR A 146 -9.77 -3.69 -17.70
C TYR A 146 -10.50 -4.27 -16.50
N LYS A 147 -11.81 -4.10 -16.51
CA LYS A 147 -12.72 -4.59 -15.48
C LYS A 147 -13.91 -5.26 -16.15
N ILE A 148 -14.25 -6.46 -15.69
CA ILE A 148 -15.37 -7.22 -16.20
C ILE A 148 -16.21 -7.69 -15.02
N MET A 149 -17.52 -7.55 -15.12
CA MET A 149 -18.45 -8.08 -14.14
C MET A 149 -19.65 -8.73 -14.83
N GLY A 150 -19.99 -9.92 -14.37
CA GLY A 150 -21.20 -10.65 -14.75
C GLY A 150 -22.02 -11.02 -13.51
N ARG A 151 -23.32 -10.90 -13.61
CA ARG A 151 -24.26 -11.26 -12.55
C ARG A 151 -25.47 -12.01 -13.14
N LEU A 152 -25.90 -13.04 -12.43
CA LEU A 152 -27.14 -13.76 -12.67
C LEU A 152 -28.01 -13.69 -11.40
N ASP A 153 -29.30 -13.46 -11.55
CA ASP A 153 -30.28 -13.45 -10.47
C ASP A 153 -31.43 -14.41 -10.84
N TRP A 154 -31.68 -15.42 -10.02
CA TRP A 154 -32.68 -16.43 -10.23
C TRP A 154 -33.68 -16.42 -9.08
N ASN A 155 -34.94 -16.17 -9.41
CA ASN A 155 -36.09 -16.22 -8.50
C ASN A 155 -36.81 -17.57 -8.64
N ILE A 156 -36.85 -18.36 -7.56
CA ILE A 156 -37.46 -19.68 -7.52
C ILE A 156 -38.40 -19.73 -6.31
N ASN A 157 -39.69 -19.55 -6.52
CA ASN A 157 -40.70 -19.53 -5.45
C ASN A 157 -40.27 -18.58 -4.30
N ASN A 158 -40.07 -19.10 -3.09
CA ASN A 158 -39.62 -18.36 -1.90
C ASN A 158 -38.11 -18.18 -1.81
N ASN A 159 -37.37 -18.54 -2.87
CA ASN A 159 -35.92 -18.47 -2.91
C ASN A 159 -35.46 -17.47 -3.96
N LYS A 160 -34.38 -16.79 -3.65
CA LYS A 160 -33.67 -15.97 -4.58
C LYS A 160 -32.17 -16.31 -4.53
N ILE A 161 -31.61 -16.74 -5.66
CA ILE A 161 -30.19 -17.07 -5.78
C ILE A 161 -29.57 -16.04 -6.69
N ASN A 162 -28.44 -15.47 -6.27
CA ASN A 162 -27.61 -14.68 -7.16
C ASN A 162 -26.19 -15.26 -7.27
N PHE A 163 -25.62 -15.08 -8.41
CA PHE A 163 -24.23 -15.40 -8.71
C PHE A 163 -23.56 -14.19 -9.34
N ARG A 164 -22.36 -13.86 -8.87
CA ARG A 164 -21.58 -12.76 -9.40
C ARG A 164 -20.15 -13.19 -9.64
N PHE A 165 -19.64 -12.85 -10.81
CA PHE A 165 -18.24 -12.92 -11.20
C PHE A 165 -17.71 -11.51 -11.41
N THR A 166 -16.51 -11.20 -10.90
CA THR A 166 -15.81 -9.95 -11.13
C THR A 166 -14.35 -10.25 -11.40
N HIS A 167 -13.80 -9.64 -12.44
CA HIS A 167 -12.37 -9.69 -12.72
C HIS A 167 -11.85 -8.29 -13.06
N THR A 168 -10.75 -7.91 -12.45
CA THR A 168 -10.02 -6.67 -12.76
C THR A 168 -8.57 -7.00 -13.05
N HIS A 169 -8.02 -6.36 -14.06
CA HIS A 169 -6.62 -6.42 -14.41
C HIS A 169 -6.08 -5.01 -14.61
N SER A 170 -4.90 -4.75 -14.09
CA SER A 170 -4.13 -3.54 -14.34
C SER A 170 -2.66 -3.90 -14.36
N LYS A 171 -1.91 -3.32 -15.29
CA LYS A 171 -0.45 -3.45 -15.35
C LYS A 171 0.11 -2.03 -15.38
N TYR A 172 0.65 -1.56 -14.27
CA TYR A 172 1.21 -0.22 -14.22
C TYR A 172 2.73 -0.25 -14.18
N SER A 173 3.33 0.71 -14.87
CA SER A 173 4.77 0.89 -14.92
C SER A 173 5.23 1.83 -13.82
N SER A 174 6.35 1.49 -13.19
CA SER A 174 7.01 2.28 -12.15
C SER A 174 8.44 2.63 -12.56
N ASN A 175 8.89 3.80 -12.14
CA ASN A 175 10.29 4.17 -12.21
C ASN A 175 11.14 3.23 -11.32
N PRO A 176 12.46 3.13 -11.55
CA PRO A 176 13.35 2.38 -10.70
C PRO A 176 13.25 2.82 -9.25
N SER A 177 13.41 1.89 -8.32
CA SER A 177 13.50 2.19 -6.90
C SER A 177 14.68 3.10 -6.61
N SER A 178 14.47 4.14 -5.79
CA SER A 178 15.55 4.99 -5.30
C SER A 178 16.38 4.34 -4.19
N SER A 179 15.94 3.19 -3.66
CA SER A 179 16.61 2.52 -2.57
C SER A 179 17.93 1.90 -3.02
N THR A 180 18.99 2.22 -2.30
CA THR A 180 20.32 1.61 -2.40
C THR A 180 20.56 0.55 -1.34
N THR A 181 19.51 0.21 -0.54
CA THR A 181 19.58 -0.94 0.35
C THR A 181 19.86 -2.19 -0.51
N PRO A 182 20.83 -3.00 -0.19
CA PRO A 182 21.54 -3.15 1.09
C PRO A 182 22.84 -2.37 1.23
N PHE A 183 23.22 -1.60 0.25
CA PHE A 183 24.53 -0.94 0.20
C PHE A 183 24.56 0.40 0.95
N LYS A 184 23.44 0.80 1.57
CA LYS A 184 23.23 2.11 2.18
C LYS A 184 24.36 2.60 3.09
N ASP A 185 24.96 1.70 3.86
CA ASP A 185 26.06 2.03 4.76
C ASP A 185 27.43 1.53 4.24
N SER A 186 27.43 0.97 3.04
CA SER A 186 28.56 0.19 2.51
C SER A 186 29.28 0.88 1.38
N ILE A 187 28.60 1.72 0.59
CA ILE A 187 29.21 2.45 -0.51
C ILE A 187 29.40 3.89 -0.05
N ILE A 188 30.64 4.25 0.22
CA ILE A 188 31.01 5.64 0.43
C ILE A 188 31.30 6.23 -0.95
N TYR A 189 30.43 7.14 -1.39
CA TYR A 189 30.66 7.94 -2.58
C TYR A 189 31.51 9.17 -2.17
N PRO A 190 32.84 9.17 -2.36
CA PRO A 190 33.63 10.31 -1.95
C PRO A 190 33.39 11.48 -2.92
N GLY A 191 32.79 12.54 -2.41
CA GLY A 191 32.70 13.81 -3.10
C GLY A 191 31.97 13.75 -4.44
N GLY A 192 30.68 13.36 -4.42
CA GLY A 192 29.85 13.40 -5.64
C GLY A 192 29.89 14.78 -6.30
N VAL A 193 29.78 14.84 -7.62
CA VAL A 193 29.78 16.07 -8.42
C VAL A 193 28.71 17.08 -8.06
N ASP A 194 27.66 16.65 -7.35
CA ASP A 194 26.60 17.50 -6.83
C ASP A 194 26.92 18.13 -5.46
N GLY A 195 28.13 17.92 -4.96
CA GLY A 195 28.56 18.40 -3.64
C GLY A 195 27.97 17.60 -2.47
N SER A 196 27.21 16.55 -2.71
CA SER A 196 26.75 15.62 -1.68
C SER A 196 27.94 14.76 -1.23
N ALA A 197 28.64 15.20 -0.21
CA ALA A 197 29.68 14.39 0.40
C ALA A 197 29.08 13.17 1.08
N GLY A 198 29.41 11.99 0.59
CA GLY A 198 29.16 10.76 1.31
C GLY A 198 27.85 10.08 0.98
N LYS A 199 27.31 9.31 1.79
CA LYS A 199 26.21 8.35 1.72
C LYS A 199 25.01 8.84 0.91
N SER A 200 24.89 8.48 -0.36
CA SER A 200 23.70 8.76 -1.14
C SER A 200 22.61 7.71 -0.83
N SER A 201 21.63 8.08 -0.05
CA SER A 201 20.40 7.31 0.08
C SER A 201 19.51 7.37 -1.19
N SER A 202 19.84 8.28 -2.11
CA SER A 202 19.11 8.52 -3.37
C SER A 202 19.94 8.19 -4.61
N GLY A 203 21.02 7.41 -4.47
CA GLY A 203 21.99 7.17 -5.54
C GLY A 203 21.43 6.62 -6.83
N ARG A 204 20.47 5.68 -6.78
CA ARG A 204 19.93 5.04 -7.98
C ARG A 204 19.03 5.94 -8.85
N THR A 205 18.41 6.94 -8.30
CA THR A 205 17.53 7.87 -9.03
C THR A 205 17.97 9.31 -8.90
N ALA A 206 19.28 9.51 -8.65
CA ALA A 206 19.88 10.83 -8.57
C ALA A 206 19.73 11.57 -9.90
N ASN A 207 19.53 12.88 -9.84
CA ASN A 207 19.46 13.76 -11.02
C ASN A 207 20.78 13.83 -11.81
N THR A 208 21.80 13.09 -11.39
CA THR A 208 23.11 13.03 -12.04
C THR A 208 23.19 12.02 -13.16
N GLY A 209 22.40 10.93 -13.09
CA GLY A 209 22.47 9.79 -14.00
C GLY A 209 21.21 9.54 -14.78
N LEU A 210 21.29 8.62 -15.74
CA LEU A 210 20.17 8.12 -16.50
C LEU A 210 20.02 6.62 -16.30
N TYR A 211 18.80 6.12 -16.44
CA TYR A 211 18.52 4.68 -16.41
C TYR A 211 17.76 4.24 -17.66
N PHE A 212 18.10 3.04 -18.13
CA PHE A 212 17.42 2.42 -19.26
C PHE A 212 16.02 1.92 -18.87
N GLU A 213 15.16 1.70 -19.86
CA GLU A 213 13.81 1.14 -19.66
C GLU A 213 13.83 -0.17 -18.89
N SER A 214 14.84 -1.01 -19.09
CA SER A 214 15.01 -2.27 -18.37
C SER A 214 15.13 -2.12 -16.85
N SER A 215 15.53 -0.93 -16.35
CA SER A 215 15.66 -0.68 -14.91
C SER A 215 14.35 -0.31 -14.23
N ARG A 216 13.29 -0.06 -15.00
CA ARG A 216 11.94 0.10 -14.46
C ARG A 216 11.27 -1.25 -14.23
N TYR A 217 10.17 -1.25 -13.52
CA TYR A 217 9.38 -2.46 -13.33
C TYR A 217 7.89 -2.21 -13.60
N MET A 218 7.18 -3.28 -13.91
CA MET A 218 5.73 -3.29 -14.02
C MET A 218 5.14 -4.10 -12.86
N GLN A 219 4.08 -3.61 -12.28
CA GLN A 219 3.31 -4.34 -11.29
C GLN A 219 1.95 -4.68 -11.87
N GLU A 220 1.65 -5.96 -11.94
CA GLU A 220 0.33 -6.43 -12.28
C GLU A 220 -0.56 -6.47 -11.04
N GLN A 221 -1.81 -6.09 -11.22
CA GLN A 221 -2.85 -6.17 -10.21
C GLN A 221 -4.03 -6.96 -10.79
N ASN A 222 -4.05 -8.25 -10.50
CA ASN A 222 -5.10 -9.16 -10.94
C ASN A 222 -5.98 -9.49 -9.74
N PHE A 223 -7.26 -9.20 -9.85
CA PHE A 223 -8.25 -9.55 -8.84
C PHE A 223 -9.43 -10.26 -9.47
N THR A 224 -9.72 -11.47 -9.01
CA THR A 224 -10.88 -12.26 -9.40
C THR A 224 -11.75 -12.53 -8.18
N SER A 225 -13.06 -12.31 -8.28
CA SER A 225 -14.00 -12.63 -7.22
C SER A 225 -15.21 -13.36 -7.77
N ILE A 226 -15.58 -14.43 -7.09
CA ILE A 226 -16.81 -15.18 -7.30
C ILE A 226 -17.61 -15.07 -6.01
N ALA A 227 -18.86 -14.63 -6.11
CA ALA A 227 -19.78 -14.55 -4.98
C ALA A 227 -21.13 -15.15 -5.35
N SER A 228 -21.73 -15.86 -4.41
CA SER A 228 -23.09 -16.39 -4.52
C SER A 228 -23.84 -16.12 -3.23
N GLU A 229 -25.11 -15.80 -3.34
CA GLU A 229 -26.01 -15.63 -2.22
C GLU A 229 -27.31 -16.34 -2.49
N TRP A 230 -27.74 -17.17 -1.54
CA TRP A 230 -29.01 -17.83 -1.54
C TRP A 230 -29.86 -17.28 -0.40
N ASN A 231 -30.88 -16.50 -0.76
CA ASN A 231 -31.92 -16.01 0.16
C ASN A 231 -33.12 -16.94 0.11
N SER A 232 -33.55 -17.41 1.26
CA SER A 232 -34.74 -18.29 1.42
C SER A 232 -35.62 -17.81 2.55
N LYS A 233 -36.92 -18.06 2.41
CA LYS A 233 -37.93 -17.73 3.42
C LYS A 233 -38.59 -18.97 3.93
N TRP A 234 -38.49 -19.24 5.25
CA TRP A 234 -39.03 -20.37 5.95
C TRP A 234 -40.02 -19.89 7.03
N GLY A 235 -41.29 -19.70 6.67
CA GLY A 235 -42.27 -19.10 7.57
C GLY A 235 -41.86 -17.67 7.99
N ALA A 236 -41.60 -17.47 9.29
CA ALA A 236 -41.18 -16.19 9.85
C ALA A 236 -39.68 -15.94 9.75
N ILE A 237 -38.88 -16.94 9.37
CA ILE A 237 -37.45 -16.87 9.29
C ILE A 237 -37.03 -16.56 7.84
N ASN A 238 -36.20 -15.55 7.67
CA ASN A 238 -35.44 -15.32 6.44
C ASN A 238 -34.02 -15.79 6.67
N ASN A 239 -33.49 -16.59 5.76
CA ASN A 239 -32.11 -17.07 5.78
C ASN A 239 -31.34 -16.53 4.58
N ALA A 240 -30.09 -16.19 4.77
CA ALA A 240 -29.18 -15.79 3.71
C ALA A 240 -27.85 -16.54 3.86
N LEU A 241 -27.64 -17.53 3.00
CA LEU A 241 -26.37 -18.24 2.87
C LEU A 241 -25.52 -17.54 1.80
N ARG A 242 -24.35 -17.07 2.20
CA ARG A 242 -23.40 -16.34 1.32
C ARG A 242 -22.10 -17.10 1.21
N PHE A 243 -21.61 -17.18 -0.01
CA PHE A 243 -20.32 -17.73 -0.37
C PHE A 243 -19.53 -16.68 -1.14
N THR A 244 -18.26 -16.50 -0.81
CA THR A 244 -17.33 -15.64 -1.56
C THR A 244 -15.98 -16.32 -1.66
N TYR A 245 -15.44 -16.36 -2.87
CA TYR A 245 -14.05 -16.68 -3.14
C TYR A 245 -13.41 -15.51 -3.87
N SER A 246 -12.27 -15.05 -3.41
CA SER A 246 -11.48 -14.04 -4.11
C SER A 246 -10.02 -14.46 -4.23
N TYR A 247 -9.43 -14.10 -5.36
CA TYR A 247 -8.03 -14.34 -5.68
C TYR A 247 -7.40 -13.05 -6.18
N GLN A 248 -6.44 -12.56 -5.42
CA GLN A 248 -5.56 -11.45 -5.75
C GLN A 248 -4.22 -12.01 -6.15
N ASN A 249 -3.67 -11.57 -7.31
CA ASN A 249 -2.38 -12.00 -7.82
C ASN A 249 -1.64 -10.79 -8.42
N GLU A 250 -0.53 -10.43 -7.80
CA GLU A 250 0.20 -9.20 -8.12
C GLU A 250 1.69 -9.49 -8.27
N PRO A 251 2.11 -10.11 -9.39
CA PRO A 251 3.52 -10.25 -9.72
C PRO A 251 4.12 -8.92 -10.17
N ARG A 252 5.41 -8.74 -9.92
CA ARG A 252 6.22 -7.76 -10.63
C ARG A 252 6.86 -8.38 -11.84
N THR A 253 6.96 -7.61 -12.93
CA THR A 253 7.62 -7.99 -14.17
C THR A 253 8.52 -6.84 -14.64
N TYR A 254 9.42 -7.13 -15.57
CA TYR A 254 10.34 -6.16 -16.17
C TYR A 254 10.53 -6.48 -17.66
N GLU A 255 11.07 -5.51 -18.39
CA GLU A 255 11.41 -5.65 -19.80
C GLU A 255 12.91 -5.97 -19.97
N GLY A 256 13.31 -6.40 -21.16
CA GLY A 256 14.72 -6.64 -21.50
C GLY A 256 15.24 -8.04 -21.21
N GLY A 257 14.46 -8.90 -20.55
CA GLY A 257 14.90 -10.28 -20.22
C GLY A 257 15.77 -10.37 -18.98
N THR A 258 16.26 -11.57 -18.67
CA THR A 258 17.06 -11.85 -17.46
C THR A 258 18.46 -11.26 -17.60
N PHE A 259 18.80 -10.36 -16.71
CA PHE A 259 20.10 -9.72 -16.58
C PHE A 259 20.26 -9.21 -15.14
N PRO A 260 21.48 -9.04 -14.59
CA PRO A 260 21.65 -8.41 -13.29
C PRO A 260 21.38 -6.91 -13.35
N THR A 261 20.97 -6.32 -12.22
CA THR A 261 20.98 -4.87 -12.05
C THR A 261 22.42 -4.38 -12.03
N VAL A 262 22.73 -3.37 -12.83
CA VAL A 262 24.06 -2.75 -12.85
C VAL A 262 23.94 -1.24 -12.76
N ASP A 263 24.58 -0.67 -11.75
CA ASP A 263 24.76 0.77 -11.59
C ASP A 263 26.22 1.13 -11.90
N ILE A 264 26.41 2.02 -12.86
CA ILE A 264 27.71 2.60 -13.19
C ILE A 264 27.80 3.97 -12.55
N LEU A 265 28.82 4.17 -11.76
CA LEU A 265 29.10 5.44 -11.13
C LEU A 265 30.08 6.27 -11.96
N ASP A 266 30.06 7.55 -11.70
CA ASP A 266 31.07 8.51 -12.16
C ASP A 266 31.34 9.51 -11.04
N GLN A 267 32.60 9.56 -10.56
CA GLN A 267 32.99 10.34 -9.39
C GLN A 267 32.07 10.13 -8.18
N GLY A 268 31.71 8.89 -7.91
CA GLY A 268 30.89 8.51 -6.78
C GLY A 268 29.38 8.79 -6.91
N SER A 269 28.91 9.31 -8.03
CA SER A 269 27.48 9.53 -8.30
C SER A 269 26.98 8.64 -9.43
N LEU A 270 25.70 8.30 -9.44
CA LEU A 270 25.12 7.50 -10.52
C LEU A 270 25.33 8.19 -11.88
N TYR A 271 25.85 7.45 -12.84
CA TYR A 271 25.99 7.86 -14.23
C TYR A 271 24.98 7.14 -15.13
N ALA A 272 24.95 5.81 -15.09
CA ALA A 272 24.00 5.00 -15.85
C ALA A 272 23.53 3.78 -15.03
N SER A 273 22.27 3.37 -15.23
CA SER A 273 21.70 2.16 -14.65
C SER A 273 21.02 1.33 -15.72
N PHE A 274 21.25 0.02 -15.72
CA PHE A 274 20.62 -0.95 -16.63
C PHE A 274 20.43 -2.30 -15.93
N GLY A 275 19.62 -3.17 -16.55
CA GLY A 275 19.13 -4.40 -15.92
C GLY A 275 17.90 -4.13 -15.04
N PRO A 276 17.15 -5.18 -14.62
CA PRO A 276 15.91 -5.02 -13.86
C PRO A 276 16.14 -4.33 -12.53
N ASP A 277 15.10 -3.65 -12.02
CA ASP A 277 15.13 -3.09 -10.67
C ASP A 277 15.45 -4.18 -9.64
N PRO A 278 16.36 -3.96 -8.67
CA PRO A 278 16.88 -5.01 -7.78
C PRO A 278 15.83 -5.59 -6.82
N PHE A 279 14.63 -5.01 -6.75
CA PHE A 279 13.51 -5.50 -5.93
C PHE A 279 12.41 -6.17 -6.74
N THR A 280 12.63 -6.42 -8.03
CA THR A 280 11.60 -6.91 -8.94
C THR A 280 11.63 -8.42 -9.15
N GLU A 281 12.82 -9.01 -9.31
CA GLU A 281 12.94 -10.45 -9.52
C GLU A 281 12.28 -11.23 -8.40
N GLY A 282 11.37 -12.14 -8.78
CA GLY A 282 10.64 -12.97 -7.82
C GLY A 282 9.69 -12.21 -6.89
N ASN A 283 9.43 -10.91 -7.12
CA ASN A 283 8.48 -10.16 -6.28
C ASN A 283 7.04 -10.52 -6.65
N LEU A 284 6.35 -11.15 -5.71
CA LEU A 284 5.00 -11.68 -5.88
C LEU A 284 4.18 -11.45 -4.62
N ARG A 285 2.95 -11.00 -4.80
CA ARG A 285 1.93 -10.97 -3.75
C ARG A 285 0.69 -11.70 -4.23
N GLN A 286 0.29 -12.75 -3.51
CA GLN A 286 -0.95 -13.48 -3.77
C GLN A 286 -1.76 -13.60 -2.50
N VAL A 287 -3.08 -13.41 -2.60
CA VAL A 287 -4.01 -13.67 -1.50
C VAL A 287 -5.22 -14.42 -2.05
N LYS A 288 -5.50 -15.59 -1.47
CA LYS A 288 -6.74 -16.34 -1.71
C LYS A 288 -7.61 -16.25 -0.47
N THR A 289 -8.82 -15.75 -0.61
CA THR A 289 -9.78 -15.61 0.48
C THR A 289 -11.04 -16.41 0.15
N PHE A 290 -11.44 -17.23 1.10
CA PHE A 290 -12.68 -17.97 1.09
C PHE A 290 -13.53 -17.53 2.29
N VAL A 291 -14.76 -17.14 2.06
CA VAL A 291 -15.71 -16.76 3.12
C VAL A 291 -17.02 -17.46 2.89
N ILE A 292 -17.55 -18.09 3.94
CA ILE A 292 -18.93 -18.57 4.00
C ILE A 292 -19.63 -17.94 5.21
N THR A 293 -20.83 -17.44 5.00
CA THR A 293 -21.64 -16.80 6.04
C THR A 293 -23.06 -17.32 5.94
N ASP A 294 -23.61 -17.80 7.06
CA ASP A 294 -25.02 -18.14 7.18
C ASP A 294 -25.68 -17.20 8.19
N GLU A 295 -26.74 -16.53 7.77
CA GLU A 295 -27.41 -15.47 8.52
C GLU A 295 -28.92 -15.73 8.57
N PHE A 296 -29.47 -15.65 9.77
CA PHE A 296 -30.89 -15.80 10.05
C PHE A 296 -31.50 -14.50 10.56
N ASN A 297 -32.63 -14.10 9.99
CA ASN A 297 -33.39 -12.94 10.43
C ASN A 297 -34.79 -13.40 10.84
N PHE A 298 -35.24 -12.97 12.02
CA PHE A 298 -36.54 -13.34 12.59
C PHE A 298 -37.15 -12.13 13.29
N SER A 299 -38.43 -11.85 13.01
CA SER A 299 -39.17 -10.74 13.61
C SER A 299 -40.28 -11.26 14.52
N SER A 300 -40.41 -10.70 15.74
CA SER A 300 -41.41 -11.00 16.71
C SER A 300 -41.75 -9.77 17.59
N GLY A 301 -42.99 -9.30 17.55
CA GLY A 301 -43.40 -8.09 18.25
C GLY A 301 -42.54 -6.88 17.83
N ILE A 302 -41.95 -6.21 18.81
CA ILE A 302 -41.07 -5.04 18.59
C ILE A 302 -39.66 -5.43 18.12
N HIS A 303 -39.28 -6.72 18.20
CA HIS A 303 -37.95 -7.23 17.99
C HIS A 303 -37.72 -7.71 16.56
N ASN A 304 -36.53 -7.40 16.02
CA ASN A 304 -36.02 -7.92 14.76
C ASN A 304 -34.64 -8.51 15.01
N PHE A 305 -34.59 -9.80 15.31
CA PHE A 305 -33.37 -10.52 15.58
C PHE A 305 -32.62 -10.85 14.28
N MET A 306 -31.31 -10.67 14.30
CA MET A 306 -30.40 -11.15 13.27
C MET A 306 -29.26 -11.89 13.95
N GLY A 307 -29.01 -13.11 13.53
CA GLY A 307 -27.89 -13.91 14.03
C GLY A 307 -27.19 -14.62 12.90
N GLY A 308 -25.92 -14.93 13.07
CA GLY A 308 -25.19 -15.63 12.05
C GLY A 308 -23.84 -16.17 12.46
N ILE A 309 -23.32 -17.04 11.60
CA ILE A 309 -22.00 -17.67 11.70
C ILE A 309 -21.23 -17.35 10.44
N GLN A 310 -19.94 -17.05 10.59
CA GLN A 310 -19.04 -16.82 9.47
C GLN A 310 -17.74 -17.59 9.69
N PHE A 311 -17.32 -18.28 8.64
CA PHE A 311 -15.98 -18.84 8.54
C PHE A 311 -15.23 -18.14 7.41
N GLU A 312 -14.02 -17.72 7.71
CA GLU A 312 -13.08 -17.09 6.76
C GLU A 312 -11.76 -17.86 6.75
N SER A 313 -11.22 -18.11 5.56
CA SER A 313 -9.90 -18.70 5.37
C SER A 313 -9.12 -17.90 4.35
N ASN A 314 -7.95 -17.43 4.73
CA ASN A 314 -7.03 -16.66 3.90
C ASN A 314 -5.72 -17.42 3.74
N LYS A 315 -5.22 -17.48 2.50
CA LYS A 315 -3.87 -17.94 2.19
C LYS A 315 -3.12 -16.82 1.51
N ALA A 316 -2.14 -16.24 2.21
CA ALA A 316 -1.23 -15.24 1.67
C ALA A 316 0.07 -15.91 1.25
N VAL A 317 0.56 -15.56 0.06
CA VAL A 317 1.85 -15.99 -0.48
C VAL A 317 2.61 -14.74 -0.89
N ASN A 318 3.85 -14.64 -0.45
CA ASN A 318 4.73 -13.54 -0.80
C ASN A 318 6.07 -14.06 -1.29
N GLY A 319 6.48 -13.58 -2.47
CA GLY A 319 7.83 -13.68 -2.97
C GLY A 319 8.50 -12.33 -2.83
N PHE A 320 9.71 -12.29 -2.29
CA PHE A 320 10.52 -11.09 -2.23
C PHE A 320 11.99 -11.49 -2.18
N MET A 321 12.70 -11.23 -3.27
CA MET A 321 14.13 -11.51 -3.40
C MET A 321 14.85 -10.19 -3.69
N GLN A 322 15.35 -9.55 -2.65
CA GLN A 322 16.17 -8.34 -2.81
C GLN A 322 17.46 -8.69 -3.55
N ALA A 323 17.76 -7.99 -4.65
CA ALA A 323 18.84 -8.37 -5.56
C ALA A 323 18.70 -9.82 -6.13
N GLY A 324 17.46 -10.25 -6.38
CA GLY A 324 17.17 -11.61 -6.85
C GLY A 324 17.73 -11.94 -8.23
N SER A 325 18.00 -10.94 -9.08
CA SER A 325 18.70 -11.08 -10.37
C SER A 325 20.22 -10.85 -10.26
N GLY A 326 20.73 -10.56 -9.06
CA GLY A 326 22.07 -10.01 -8.84
C GLY A 326 22.07 -8.48 -8.99
N TYR A 327 22.87 -7.82 -8.18
CA TYR A 327 23.03 -6.37 -8.23
C TYR A 327 24.50 -5.97 -8.09
N TYR A 328 25.04 -5.33 -9.13
CA TYR A 328 26.42 -4.85 -9.18
C TYR A 328 26.45 -3.33 -9.19
N VAL A 329 27.41 -2.76 -8.48
CA VAL A 329 27.74 -1.32 -8.53
C VAL A 329 29.21 -1.19 -8.90
N TYR A 330 29.50 -0.52 -9.99
CA TYR A 330 30.86 -0.25 -10.45
C TYR A 330 31.23 1.22 -10.26
N SER A 331 32.48 1.48 -9.83
CA SER A 331 32.99 2.84 -9.63
C SER A 331 33.14 3.62 -10.93
N SER A 332 33.28 2.92 -12.06
CA SER A 332 33.37 3.50 -13.40
C SER A 332 32.90 2.52 -14.49
N TRP A 333 32.61 3.04 -15.69
CA TRP A 333 32.40 2.24 -16.87
C TRP A 333 33.62 1.38 -17.24
N ASP A 334 34.85 1.93 -17.08
CA ASP A 334 36.08 1.22 -17.35
C ASP A 334 36.28 0.00 -16.44
N ASP A 335 35.85 0.07 -15.18
CA ASP A 335 35.87 -1.07 -14.27
C ASP A 335 34.91 -2.18 -14.75
N PHE A 336 33.72 -1.81 -15.22
CA PHE A 336 32.76 -2.79 -15.74
C PHE A 336 33.27 -3.49 -17.00
N VAL A 337 33.74 -2.75 -18.02
CA VAL A 337 34.14 -3.35 -19.29
C VAL A 337 35.40 -4.20 -19.18
N ASN A 338 36.30 -3.89 -18.23
CA ASN A 338 37.51 -4.63 -17.94
C ASN A 338 37.32 -5.73 -16.88
N ASN A 339 36.07 -6.00 -16.49
CA ASN A 339 35.72 -7.01 -15.49
C ASN A 339 36.55 -6.89 -14.19
N ARG A 340 36.76 -5.64 -13.73
CA ARG A 340 37.35 -5.36 -12.42
C ARG A 340 36.32 -5.66 -11.32
N ALA A 341 36.81 -5.68 -10.07
CA ALA A 341 35.91 -5.88 -8.93
C ALA A 341 34.84 -4.78 -8.83
N PRO A 342 33.59 -5.12 -8.57
CA PRO A 342 32.57 -4.12 -8.30
C PRO A 342 32.83 -3.45 -6.94
N ALA A 343 32.46 -2.18 -6.83
CA ALA A 343 32.48 -1.48 -5.55
C ALA A 343 31.50 -2.11 -4.54
N ALA A 344 30.40 -2.69 -5.04
CA ALA A 344 29.48 -3.48 -4.25
C ALA A 344 28.74 -4.50 -5.11
N PHE A 345 28.35 -5.60 -4.47
CA PHE A 345 27.58 -6.70 -5.09
C PHE A 345 26.56 -7.27 -4.08
N GLY A 346 25.41 -7.67 -4.58
CA GLY A 346 24.41 -8.38 -3.80
C GLY A 346 23.69 -9.42 -4.62
N VAL A 347 23.34 -10.54 -3.99
CA VAL A 347 22.51 -11.59 -4.57
C VAL A 347 21.69 -12.28 -3.51
N THR A 348 20.42 -12.54 -3.80
CA THR A 348 19.56 -13.40 -2.98
C THR A 348 19.34 -14.72 -3.70
N TYR A 349 19.47 -15.80 -2.97
CA TYR A 349 19.33 -17.16 -3.46
C TYR A 349 18.46 -18.02 -2.55
N SER A 350 17.84 -19.04 -3.12
CA SER A 350 16.96 -19.97 -2.42
C SER A 350 17.75 -20.98 -1.59
N ASN A 351 17.23 -21.31 -0.41
CA ASN A 351 17.70 -22.40 0.45
C ASN A 351 16.82 -23.67 0.29
N THR A 352 15.93 -23.73 -0.71
CA THR A 352 14.97 -24.84 -0.90
C THR A 352 15.63 -26.15 -1.36
N GLY A 353 16.90 -26.12 -1.78
CA GLY A 353 17.67 -27.28 -2.22
C GLY A 353 17.45 -27.69 -3.68
N ASP A 354 16.29 -27.36 -4.26
CA ASP A 354 15.97 -27.61 -5.68
C ASP A 354 16.19 -26.38 -6.57
N GLY A 355 16.63 -25.26 -5.98
CA GLY A 355 16.85 -23.99 -6.68
C GLY A 355 15.58 -23.22 -7.02
N SER A 356 14.40 -23.70 -6.62
CA SER A 356 13.15 -22.97 -6.80
C SER A 356 13.11 -21.73 -5.91
N GLN A 357 12.43 -20.71 -6.39
CA GLN A 357 12.22 -19.50 -5.60
C GLN A 357 11.50 -19.82 -4.29
N PHE A 358 12.03 -19.32 -3.18
CA PHE A 358 11.32 -19.39 -1.91
C PHE A 358 10.11 -18.46 -1.92
N LEU A 359 8.94 -18.99 -1.52
CA LEU A 359 7.71 -18.25 -1.35
C LEU A 359 7.22 -18.36 0.10
N ALA A 360 7.23 -17.26 0.82
CA ALA A 360 6.67 -17.20 2.16
C ALA A 360 5.16 -17.44 2.11
N ASN A 361 4.70 -18.47 2.81
CA ASN A 361 3.30 -18.88 2.87
C ASN A 361 2.73 -18.65 4.27
N MET A 362 1.56 -18.03 4.35
CA MET A 362 0.83 -17.82 5.59
C MET A 362 -0.65 -18.17 5.39
N LYS A 363 -1.18 -19.03 6.26
CA LYS A 363 -2.60 -19.35 6.31
C LYS A 363 -3.20 -18.75 7.59
N TYR A 364 -4.22 -17.91 7.45
CA TYR A 364 -4.98 -17.34 8.55
C TYR A 364 -6.44 -17.76 8.41
N GLN A 365 -7.05 -18.21 9.50
CA GLN A 365 -8.47 -18.57 9.54
C GLN A 365 -9.16 -17.83 10.68
N GLN A 366 -10.45 -17.62 10.54
CA GLN A 366 -11.27 -16.96 11.56
C GLN A 366 -12.66 -17.54 11.58
N LEU A 367 -13.12 -17.90 12.76
CA LEU A 367 -14.51 -18.26 13.02
C LEU A 367 -15.18 -17.09 13.77
N SER A 368 -16.40 -16.75 13.38
CA SER A 368 -17.13 -15.63 13.99
C SER A 368 -18.59 -15.98 14.21
N PHE A 369 -19.15 -15.45 15.29
CA PHE A 369 -20.57 -15.55 15.64
C PHE A 369 -21.10 -14.15 15.94
N TYR A 370 -22.33 -13.86 15.57
CA TYR A 370 -22.93 -12.57 15.92
C TYR A 370 -24.43 -12.69 16.16
N LEU A 371 -24.89 -11.83 17.06
CA LEU A 371 -26.31 -11.65 17.37
C LEU A 371 -26.61 -10.17 17.50
N GLN A 372 -27.71 -9.75 16.90
CA GLN A 372 -28.21 -8.37 16.97
C GLN A 372 -29.72 -8.40 17.14
N ASP A 373 -30.23 -7.46 17.94
CA ASP A 373 -31.65 -7.16 18.03
C ASP A 373 -31.88 -5.70 17.64
N GLN A 374 -32.77 -5.47 16.70
CA GLN A 374 -33.29 -4.15 16.38
C GLN A 374 -34.70 -4.04 16.94
N MET A 375 -34.90 -3.23 17.96
CA MET A 375 -36.14 -3.02 18.69
C MET A 375 -36.84 -1.75 18.24
N ASN A 376 -38.05 -1.83 17.77
CA ASN A 376 -38.93 -0.68 17.53
C ASN A 376 -39.69 -0.41 18.85
N ILE A 377 -39.02 0.32 19.77
CA ILE A 377 -39.53 0.58 21.14
C ILE A 377 -40.84 1.37 21.07
N THR A 378 -40.90 2.34 20.17
CA THR A 378 -42.09 3.10 19.78
C THR A 378 -42.07 3.30 18.26
N ASP A 379 -43.13 3.87 17.69
CA ASP A 379 -43.17 4.19 16.25
C ASP A 379 -42.05 5.19 15.83
N ASN A 380 -41.57 6.00 16.75
CA ASN A 380 -40.57 7.04 16.50
C ASN A 380 -39.21 6.69 17.12
N PHE A 381 -39.08 5.66 17.96
CA PHE A 381 -37.82 5.32 18.60
C PHE A 381 -37.40 3.88 18.32
N ARG A 382 -36.26 3.75 17.64
CA ARG A 382 -35.64 2.47 17.32
C ARG A 382 -34.29 2.36 18.01
N LEU A 383 -34.07 1.23 18.69
CA LEU A 383 -32.82 0.86 19.33
C LEU A 383 -32.27 -0.39 18.65
N THR A 384 -31.00 -0.44 18.39
CA THR A 384 -30.29 -1.62 17.88
C THR A 384 -29.16 -1.96 18.84
N ALA A 385 -29.08 -3.20 19.30
CA ALA A 385 -27.99 -3.69 20.12
C ALA A 385 -27.47 -5.03 19.57
N GLY A 386 -26.18 -5.26 19.62
CA GLY A 386 -25.62 -6.51 19.13
C GLY A 386 -24.20 -6.75 19.61
N VAL A 387 -23.75 -7.98 19.45
CA VAL A 387 -22.39 -8.40 19.77
C VAL A 387 -21.89 -9.35 18.70
N ARG A 388 -20.61 -9.23 18.38
CA ARG A 388 -19.90 -10.16 17.52
C ARG A 388 -18.70 -10.73 18.26
N PHE A 389 -18.53 -12.03 18.17
CA PHE A 389 -17.39 -12.79 18.71
C PHE A 389 -16.54 -13.29 17.55
N GLU A 390 -15.23 -13.25 17.71
CA GLU A 390 -14.26 -13.68 16.71
C GLU A 390 -13.16 -14.52 17.35
N LEU A 391 -12.78 -15.59 16.66
CA LEU A 391 -11.75 -16.55 17.05
C LEU A 391 -10.72 -16.62 15.91
N PRO A 392 -9.59 -15.91 16.01
CA PRO A 392 -8.49 -16.02 15.06
C PRO A 392 -7.76 -17.35 15.24
N ILE A 393 -7.30 -17.95 14.15
CA ILE A 393 -6.56 -19.20 14.10
C ILE A 393 -5.32 -18.98 13.24
N TYR A 394 -4.15 -19.07 13.85
CA TYR A 394 -2.86 -18.97 13.19
C TYR A 394 -2.26 -20.37 12.98
N PRO A 395 -1.48 -20.62 11.92
CA PRO A 395 -0.79 -21.87 11.72
C PRO A 395 0.44 -21.97 12.63
N GLU A 396 0.98 -23.16 12.74
CA GLU A 396 2.37 -23.34 13.21
C GLU A 396 3.34 -23.03 12.07
N LEU A 397 4.41 -22.29 12.36
CA LEU A 397 5.46 -21.99 11.38
C LEU A 397 6.54 -23.10 11.40
N LYS A 398 6.19 -24.26 10.85
CA LYS A 398 7.15 -25.36 10.69
C LYS A 398 8.29 -24.93 9.77
N ASN A 399 9.52 -25.30 10.10
CA ASN A 399 10.74 -25.02 9.33
C ASN A 399 11.12 -23.51 9.24
N ASN A 400 10.61 -22.68 10.13
CA ASN A 400 10.95 -21.25 10.19
C ASN A 400 11.85 -20.88 11.37
N TYR A 401 12.34 -21.86 12.11
CA TYR A 401 13.23 -21.64 13.24
C TYR A 401 14.69 -21.49 12.77
N ASN A 402 15.25 -20.29 12.90
CA ASN A 402 16.66 -20.03 12.63
C ASN A 402 17.46 -20.15 13.94
N LYS A 403 18.25 -21.22 14.07
CA LYS A 403 19.02 -21.53 15.27
C LYS A 403 20.10 -20.47 15.57
N ASN A 404 20.71 -19.89 14.52
CA ASN A 404 21.77 -18.91 14.67
C ASN A 404 21.20 -17.55 15.16
N PHE A 405 20.00 -17.21 14.76
CA PHE A 405 19.28 -16.04 15.30
C PHE A 405 18.86 -16.27 16.76
N ALA A 406 18.34 -17.46 17.07
CA ALA A 406 17.86 -17.77 18.41
C ALA A 406 18.95 -17.76 19.50
N GLN A 407 20.23 -17.84 19.09
CA GLN A 407 21.39 -17.74 20.00
C GLN A 407 21.80 -16.28 20.30
N ILE A 408 21.27 -15.30 19.58
CA ILE A 408 21.61 -13.89 19.79
C ILE A 408 20.97 -13.42 21.08
N ASP A 409 21.79 -12.87 21.96
CA ASP A 409 21.34 -12.23 23.20
C ASP A 409 20.97 -10.76 22.93
N PHE A 410 19.69 -10.45 23.04
CA PHE A 410 19.14 -9.09 22.94
C PHE A 410 18.90 -8.54 24.35
N ASP A 411 19.96 -8.08 25.01
CA ASP A 411 19.91 -7.53 26.37
C ASP A 411 19.33 -8.51 27.44
N GLY A 412 19.79 -9.75 27.41
CA GLY A 412 19.33 -10.82 28.29
C GLY A 412 18.14 -11.64 27.79
N TYR A 413 17.65 -11.38 26.60
CA TYR A 413 16.50 -12.08 25.98
C TYR A 413 16.88 -12.77 24.68
N HIS A 414 16.26 -13.92 24.45
CA HIS A 414 16.36 -14.69 23.21
C HIS A 414 15.01 -14.80 22.53
N TYR A 415 14.99 -14.69 21.21
CA TYR A 415 13.76 -14.72 20.41
C TYR A 415 13.83 -15.77 19.33
N ALA A 416 12.67 -16.32 18.95
CA ALA A 416 12.54 -17.32 17.90
C ALA A 416 11.86 -16.75 16.65
N THR A 417 12.33 -17.15 15.48
CA THR A 417 11.80 -16.67 14.19
C THR A 417 10.51 -17.38 13.75
N ASP A 418 10.08 -18.42 14.46
CA ASP A 418 8.87 -19.22 14.19
C ASP A 418 7.67 -18.82 15.06
N GLN A 419 7.73 -17.65 15.68
CA GLN A 419 6.72 -17.18 16.62
C GLN A 419 5.59 -16.40 15.93
N LEU A 420 4.34 -16.77 16.28
CA LEU A 420 3.12 -16.07 15.88
C LEU A 420 2.25 -15.73 17.11
N PRO A 421 1.24 -14.84 16.97
CA PRO A 421 0.28 -14.59 18.03
C PRO A 421 -0.45 -15.89 18.42
N SER A 422 -0.87 -15.98 19.67
CA SER A 422 -1.63 -17.14 20.16
C SER A 422 -2.96 -17.27 19.42
N SER A 423 -3.29 -18.48 18.97
CA SER A 423 -4.58 -18.80 18.35
C SER A 423 -5.71 -18.88 19.40
N TYR A 424 -6.95 -18.80 18.92
CA TYR A 424 -8.19 -18.98 19.72
C TYR A 424 -8.40 -17.94 20.83
N GLN A 425 -7.77 -16.77 20.73
CA GLN A 425 -8.08 -15.65 21.63
C GLN A 425 -9.45 -15.07 21.27
N LEU A 426 -10.46 -15.44 22.06
CA LEU A 426 -11.82 -14.94 21.85
C LEU A 426 -11.87 -13.43 22.04
N THR A 427 -12.38 -12.75 21.04
CA THR A 427 -12.62 -11.30 21.07
C THR A 427 -14.11 -11.00 20.94
N ALA A 428 -14.57 -9.91 21.59
CA ALA A 428 -15.95 -9.47 21.57
C ALA A 428 -16.08 -8.02 21.11
N SER A 429 -17.00 -7.79 20.18
CA SER A 429 -17.29 -6.47 19.57
C SER A 429 -18.74 -6.06 19.83
N PRO A 430 -19.08 -5.50 21.02
CA PRO A 430 -20.40 -4.98 21.32
C PRO A 430 -20.68 -3.71 20.52
N ARG A 431 -21.95 -3.51 20.14
CA ARG A 431 -22.43 -2.35 19.37
C ARG A 431 -23.82 -1.97 19.81
N ILE A 432 -24.09 -0.69 19.89
CA ILE A 432 -25.41 -0.12 20.17
C ILE A 432 -25.64 1.07 19.22
N GLY A 433 -26.86 1.25 18.78
CA GLY A 433 -27.24 2.38 17.95
C GLY A 433 -28.71 2.71 18.16
N PHE A 434 -29.07 3.97 17.96
CA PHE A 434 -30.46 4.42 18.06
C PHE A 434 -30.81 5.44 16.98
N ASN A 435 -32.09 5.52 16.70
CA ASN A 435 -32.68 6.56 15.86
C ASN A 435 -34.01 6.98 16.52
N TRP A 436 -34.12 8.26 16.83
CA TRP A 436 -35.25 8.84 17.52
C TRP A 436 -35.80 10.04 16.75
N ASP A 437 -36.98 9.88 16.17
CA ASP A 437 -37.75 10.98 15.62
C ASP A 437 -38.51 11.69 16.76
N LEU A 438 -38.00 12.82 17.19
CA LEU A 438 -38.53 13.55 18.36
C LEU A 438 -39.96 14.10 18.15
N THR A 439 -40.36 14.25 16.91
CA THR A 439 -41.65 14.87 16.53
C THR A 439 -42.64 13.86 15.93
N GLY A 440 -42.21 12.69 15.50
CA GLY A 440 -43.00 11.76 14.74
C GLY A 440 -43.21 12.12 13.26
N GLU A 441 -42.78 13.31 12.85
CA GLU A 441 -42.88 13.87 11.50
C GLU A 441 -41.52 13.99 10.79
N ARG A 442 -40.47 13.45 11.40
CA ARG A 442 -39.06 13.56 10.96
C ARG A 442 -38.55 15.00 10.86
N LYS A 443 -39.19 15.93 11.62
CA LYS A 443 -38.78 17.33 11.68
C LYS A 443 -37.48 17.48 12.51
N TYR A 444 -37.39 16.74 13.62
CA TYR A 444 -36.19 16.67 14.46
C TYR A 444 -35.88 15.24 14.76
N VAL A 445 -34.70 14.79 14.31
CA VAL A 445 -34.22 13.41 14.50
C VAL A 445 -32.90 13.41 15.26
N LEU A 446 -32.86 12.66 16.35
CA LEU A 446 -31.62 12.38 17.07
C LEU A 446 -31.20 10.93 16.76
N ARG A 447 -30.00 10.77 16.23
CA ARG A 447 -29.44 9.46 15.89
C ARG A 447 -28.01 9.32 16.42
N GLY A 448 -27.65 8.11 16.77
CA GLY A 448 -26.31 7.86 17.26
C GLY A 448 -26.00 6.39 17.40
N GLY A 449 -24.74 6.11 17.66
CA GLY A 449 -24.28 4.77 17.90
C GLY A 449 -22.91 4.75 18.56
N SER A 450 -22.63 3.64 19.21
CA SER A 450 -21.36 3.37 19.86
C SER A 450 -21.00 1.91 19.67
N GLY A 451 -19.72 1.58 19.47
CA GLY A 451 -19.30 0.22 19.29
C GLY A 451 -17.81 0.01 19.41
N TYR A 452 -17.45 -1.21 19.74
CA TYR A 452 -16.09 -1.69 19.78
C TYR A 452 -15.81 -2.52 18.54
N PHE A 453 -14.77 -2.15 17.78
CA PHE A 453 -14.42 -2.77 16.51
C PHE A 453 -13.02 -3.33 16.60
N ILE A 454 -12.85 -4.60 16.22
CA ILE A 454 -11.57 -5.30 16.28
C ILE A 454 -11.06 -5.49 14.85
N GLY A 455 -9.82 -5.06 14.64
CA GLY A 455 -9.08 -5.22 13.40
C GLY A 455 -8.32 -6.54 13.34
N ARG A 456 -7.51 -6.70 12.31
CA ARG A 456 -6.55 -7.79 12.17
C ARG A 456 -5.21 -7.24 11.71
N LEU A 457 -4.15 -8.02 11.90
CA LEU A 457 -2.84 -7.69 11.36
C LEU A 457 -2.86 -7.76 9.83
N PRO A 458 -2.12 -6.88 9.16
CA PRO A 458 -1.90 -6.99 7.72
C PRO A 458 -1.20 -8.32 7.39
N PHE A 459 -1.62 -8.97 6.31
CA PHE A 459 -0.96 -10.21 5.87
C PHE A 459 0.51 -10.02 5.55
N VAL A 460 0.90 -8.85 5.06
CA VAL A 460 2.31 -8.51 4.79
C VAL A 460 3.17 -8.61 6.05
N TRP A 461 2.65 -8.26 7.22
CA TRP A 461 3.38 -8.41 8.48
C TRP A 461 3.52 -9.87 8.92
N LEU A 462 2.46 -10.66 8.72
CA LEU A 462 2.48 -12.10 9.03
C LEU A 462 3.43 -12.87 8.10
N VAL A 463 3.39 -12.61 6.78
CA VAL A 463 4.30 -13.28 5.85
C VAL A 463 5.75 -12.81 6.00
N SER A 464 5.98 -11.58 6.49
CA SER A 464 7.34 -11.09 6.77
C SER A 464 8.03 -11.89 7.88
N ALA A 465 7.30 -12.42 8.85
CA ALA A 465 7.87 -13.31 9.85
C ALA A 465 8.46 -14.58 9.21
N VAL A 466 7.82 -15.09 8.15
CA VAL A 466 8.33 -16.23 7.38
C VAL A 466 9.45 -15.81 6.43
N GLY A 467 9.26 -14.73 5.70
CA GLY A 467 10.19 -14.27 4.66
C GLY A 467 11.54 -13.80 5.22
N ASN A 468 11.54 -13.17 6.40
CA ASN A 468 12.72 -12.53 6.99
C ASN A 468 13.47 -13.43 7.99
N ALA A 469 13.18 -14.72 8.05
CA ALA A 469 13.85 -15.66 8.95
C ALA A 469 15.15 -16.24 8.40
N ASN A 470 15.50 -16.00 7.13
CA ASN A 470 16.60 -16.62 6.38
C ASN A 470 16.54 -18.17 6.29
N CYS A 471 15.43 -18.78 6.65
CA CYS A 471 15.28 -20.23 6.57
C CYS A 471 15.07 -20.72 5.14
N GLY A 472 14.32 -19.98 4.33
CA GLY A 472 13.96 -20.36 2.96
C GLY A 472 14.81 -19.70 1.87
N GLN A 473 15.50 -18.60 2.20
CA GLN A 473 16.40 -17.87 1.30
C GLN A 473 17.49 -17.17 2.07
N SER A 474 18.61 -16.90 1.43
CA SER A 474 19.73 -16.13 1.98
C SER A 474 20.10 -15.01 1.04
N THR A 475 20.56 -13.89 1.60
CA THR A 475 21.09 -12.78 0.82
C THR A 475 22.56 -12.55 1.20
N TYR A 476 23.40 -12.50 0.17
CA TYR A 476 24.83 -12.20 0.31
C TYR A 476 25.11 -10.79 -0.20
N TYR A 477 25.92 -10.05 0.57
CA TYR A 477 26.38 -8.71 0.21
C TYR A 477 27.89 -8.63 0.30
N TYR A 478 28.48 -8.00 -0.69
CA TYR A 478 29.89 -7.68 -0.77
C TYR A 478 30.10 -6.16 -0.87
N ASN A 479 31.07 -5.66 -0.16
CA ASN A 479 31.53 -4.29 -0.27
C ASN A 479 33.06 -4.29 -0.38
N GLU A 480 33.61 -3.68 -1.42
CA GLU A 480 35.04 -3.65 -1.69
C GLU A 480 35.88 -3.15 -0.50
N GLN A 481 35.44 -2.12 0.17
CA GLN A 481 36.17 -1.50 1.28
C GLN A 481 36.28 -2.42 2.53
N LYS A 482 35.29 -3.31 2.72
CA LYS A 482 35.22 -4.20 3.89
C LYS A 482 35.63 -5.63 3.59
N ASP A 483 35.28 -6.12 2.41
CA ASP A 483 35.24 -7.53 2.10
C ASP A 483 36.26 -7.98 1.05
N ALA A 484 37.03 -7.06 0.43
CA ALA A 484 38.00 -7.36 -0.62
C ALA A 484 39.04 -8.46 -0.23
N LYS A 485 39.31 -8.59 1.07
CA LYS A 485 40.18 -9.63 1.62
C LYS A 485 39.61 -11.05 1.54
N TYR A 486 38.32 -11.21 1.30
CA TYR A 486 37.63 -12.51 1.22
C TYR A 486 37.38 -12.97 -0.22
N GLY A 487 37.84 -12.22 -1.21
CA GLY A 487 37.64 -12.44 -2.63
C GLY A 487 36.82 -11.31 -3.25
N GLN A 488 36.86 -11.23 -4.57
CA GLN A 488 36.21 -10.16 -5.32
C GLN A 488 35.24 -10.81 -6.34
N PRO A 489 33.93 -10.53 -6.28
CA PRO A 489 32.96 -11.11 -7.21
C PRO A 489 33.30 -10.77 -8.66
N SER A 490 33.20 -11.75 -9.54
CA SER A 490 33.26 -11.55 -10.99
C SER A 490 31.88 -11.18 -11.52
N PHE A 491 31.84 -10.54 -12.69
CA PHE A 491 30.56 -10.26 -13.34
C PHE A 491 29.99 -11.52 -14.03
N HIS A 492 28.77 -11.85 -13.67
CA HIS A 492 28.01 -12.94 -14.30
C HIS A 492 26.61 -12.43 -14.70
N THR A 493 26.10 -12.91 -15.81
CA THR A 493 24.78 -12.52 -16.33
C THR A 493 23.61 -13.33 -15.75
N SER A 494 23.91 -14.41 -15.04
CA SER A 494 22.90 -15.27 -14.40
C SER A 494 23.21 -15.51 -12.93
N VAL A 495 22.17 -15.61 -12.10
CA VAL A 495 22.32 -15.97 -10.68
C VAL A 495 22.95 -17.35 -10.50
N ALA A 496 22.63 -18.31 -11.38
CA ALA A 496 23.20 -19.65 -11.32
C ALA A 496 24.74 -19.67 -11.47
N ASP A 497 25.29 -18.74 -12.26
CA ASP A 497 26.74 -18.60 -12.41
C ASP A 497 27.35 -17.75 -11.29
N MET A 498 26.63 -16.74 -10.80
CA MET A 498 27.04 -15.99 -9.60
C MET A 498 27.25 -16.92 -8.41
N LEU A 499 26.33 -17.85 -8.19
CA LEU A 499 26.39 -18.79 -7.06
C LEU A 499 27.54 -19.83 -7.19
N LYS A 500 28.14 -19.96 -8.36
CA LYS A 500 29.32 -20.80 -8.60
C LYS A 500 30.64 -20.03 -8.56
N ASP A 501 30.59 -18.71 -8.40
CA ASP A 501 31.79 -17.89 -8.35
C ASP A 501 32.64 -18.30 -7.14
N PRO A 502 33.89 -18.81 -7.35
CA PRO A 502 34.75 -19.28 -6.27
C PRO A 502 35.21 -18.16 -5.33
N ASN A 503 35.01 -16.91 -5.73
CA ASN A 503 35.33 -15.73 -4.92
C ASN A 503 34.20 -15.36 -3.94
N LEU A 504 33.04 -16.00 -4.01
CA LEU A 504 31.94 -15.80 -3.08
C LEU A 504 31.98 -16.83 -1.96
N ASN A 505 32.06 -16.35 -0.71
CA ASN A 505 31.94 -17.23 0.46
C ASN A 505 30.47 -17.27 0.92
N LEU A 506 29.66 -18.04 0.22
CA LEU A 506 28.24 -18.12 0.50
C LEU A 506 27.94 -19.04 1.70
N PRO A 507 27.05 -18.63 2.63
CA PRO A 507 26.56 -19.50 3.70
C PRO A 507 25.89 -20.76 3.12
N ALA A 508 26.10 -21.91 3.79
CA ALA A 508 25.45 -23.15 3.38
C ALA A 508 23.92 -23.07 3.61
N ALA A 509 23.14 -23.56 2.66
CA ALA A 509 21.68 -23.57 2.74
C ALA A 509 21.13 -24.31 3.98
N THR A 510 21.87 -25.33 4.47
CA THR A 510 21.52 -26.13 5.64
C THR A 510 21.85 -25.46 6.98
N ASP A 511 22.64 -24.40 6.95
CA ASP A 511 23.03 -23.61 8.13
C ASP A 511 22.97 -22.11 7.77
N PRO A 512 21.77 -21.57 7.56
CA PRO A 512 21.61 -20.20 7.13
C PRO A 512 22.07 -19.23 8.24
N ALA A 513 22.76 -18.18 7.84
CA ALA A 513 23.17 -17.14 8.76
C ALA A 513 21.96 -16.52 9.51
N ALA A 514 22.21 -15.99 10.68
CA ALA A 514 21.20 -15.19 11.37
C ALA A 514 20.77 -14.01 10.48
N PRO A 515 19.46 -13.76 10.31
CA PRO A 515 18.98 -12.64 9.51
C PRO A 515 19.33 -11.30 10.17
N SER A 516 19.75 -10.33 9.38
CA SER A 516 20.08 -8.97 9.86
C SER A 516 18.84 -8.08 10.07
N GLY A 517 17.66 -8.61 9.96
CA GLY A 517 16.40 -7.86 10.08
C GLY A 517 15.21 -8.81 10.22
N ALA A 518 15.34 -9.79 11.13
CA ALA A 518 14.25 -10.73 11.42
C ALA A 518 12.97 -9.98 11.81
N THR A 519 11.82 -10.51 11.41
CA THR A 519 10.51 -10.06 11.88
C THR A 519 10.04 -11.02 12.95
N ILE A 520 9.87 -10.53 14.18
CA ILE A 520 9.38 -11.29 15.32
C ILE A 520 8.01 -10.75 15.71
N ILE A 521 7.06 -11.64 16.00
CA ILE A 521 5.72 -11.25 16.43
C ILE A 521 5.53 -11.64 17.89
N ASP A 522 5.05 -10.71 18.69
CA ASP A 522 4.72 -10.93 20.08
C ASP A 522 3.64 -12.02 20.20
N ARG A 523 3.86 -13.03 21.05
CA ARG A 523 2.88 -14.08 21.34
C ARG A 523 1.62 -13.55 22.00
N ASP A 524 1.78 -12.51 22.82
CA ASP A 524 0.71 -11.87 23.57
C ASP A 524 0.10 -10.67 22.85
N LEU A 525 0.44 -10.52 21.56
CA LEU A 525 -0.07 -9.44 20.70
C LEU A 525 -1.60 -9.46 20.71
N LYS A 526 -2.18 -8.36 21.17
CA LYS A 526 -3.62 -8.13 21.12
C LYS A 526 -3.99 -7.51 19.78
N MET A 527 -5.13 -7.92 19.22
CA MET A 527 -5.62 -7.32 17.97
C MET A 527 -5.92 -5.85 18.19
N ASN A 528 -5.50 -5.03 17.22
CA ASN A 528 -5.86 -3.62 17.17
C ASN A 528 -7.37 -3.46 17.25
N ALA A 529 -7.86 -2.59 18.12
CA ALA A 529 -9.27 -2.33 18.30
C ALA A 529 -9.55 -0.83 18.36
N THR A 530 -10.79 -0.45 18.01
CA THR A 530 -11.22 0.94 18.06
C THR A 530 -12.61 1.04 18.65
N TRP A 531 -12.77 1.83 19.69
CA TRP A 531 -14.07 2.27 20.16
C TRP A 531 -14.49 3.48 19.34
N LYS A 532 -15.67 3.40 18.70
CA LYS A 532 -16.24 4.50 17.92
C LYS A 532 -17.61 4.89 18.44
N SER A 533 -17.86 6.19 18.58
CA SER A 533 -19.16 6.75 18.92
C SER A 533 -19.51 7.87 17.96
N SER A 534 -20.77 7.96 17.59
CA SER A 534 -21.31 9.10 16.83
C SER A 534 -22.63 9.55 17.42
N LEU A 535 -22.89 10.85 17.34
CA LEU A 535 -24.17 11.45 17.69
C LEU A 535 -24.49 12.52 16.66
N ALA A 536 -25.67 12.47 16.07
CA ALA A 536 -26.12 13.42 15.08
C ALA A 536 -27.53 13.92 15.40
N PHE A 537 -27.75 15.20 15.17
CA PHE A 537 -29.05 15.86 15.22
C PHE A 537 -29.38 16.41 13.85
N ASP A 538 -30.47 15.92 13.27
CA ASP A 538 -31.02 16.38 12.00
C ASP A 538 -32.26 17.22 12.26
N ALA A 539 -32.40 18.38 11.60
CA ALA A 539 -33.53 19.28 11.76
C ALA A 539 -33.98 19.87 10.42
N LYS A 540 -35.28 19.90 10.22
CA LYS A 540 -35.95 20.73 9.21
C LYS A 540 -36.17 22.12 9.79
N LEU A 541 -35.36 23.11 9.36
CA LEU A 541 -35.48 24.48 9.76
C LEU A 541 -36.58 25.23 8.95
N PRO A 542 -37.08 26.41 9.42
CA PRO A 542 -38.00 27.22 8.63
C PRO A 542 -37.46 27.49 7.21
N GLY A 543 -38.34 27.45 6.21
CA GLY A 543 -37.98 27.64 4.82
C GLY A 543 -37.41 26.37 4.16
N ASP A 544 -37.73 25.18 4.69
CA ASP A 544 -37.30 23.86 4.17
C ASP A 544 -35.79 23.70 4.04
N ILE A 545 -35.07 24.22 5.03
CA ILE A 545 -33.63 24.07 5.15
C ILE A 545 -33.34 22.80 5.96
N ASP A 546 -32.60 21.86 5.38
CA ASP A 546 -32.06 20.71 6.10
C ASP A 546 -30.81 21.13 6.87
N PHE A 547 -30.80 20.88 8.16
CA PHE A 547 -29.65 21.09 9.04
C PHE A 547 -29.21 19.77 9.66
N THR A 548 -27.93 19.52 9.70
CA THR A 548 -27.33 18.38 10.42
C THR A 548 -26.14 18.86 11.25
N LEU A 549 -26.11 18.47 12.53
CA LEU A 549 -24.94 18.59 13.39
C LEU A 549 -24.52 17.19 13.81
N GLU A 550 -23.29 16.77 13.46
CA GLU A 550 -22.77 15.44 13.75
C GLU A 550 -21.41 15.50 14.44
N GLY A 551 -21.31 14.81 15.59
CA GLY A 551 -20.07 14.56 16.30
C GLY A 551 -19.64 13.11 16.18
N ILE A 552 -18.36 12.86 15.91
CA ILE A 552 -17.75 11.54 15.89
C ILE A 552 -16.56 11.54 16.84
N PHE A 553 -16.45 10.47 17.63
CA PHE A 553 -15.28 10.20 18.47
C PHE A 553 -14.81 8.76 18.26
N SER A 554 -13.51 8.55 18.18
CA SER A 554 -12.92 7.22 18.20
C SER A 554 -11.64 7.19 19.03
N LYS A 555 -11.44 6.08 19.73
CA LYS A 555 -10.25 5.80 20.54
C LYS A 555 -9.68 4.44 20.14
N GLU A 556 -8.38 4.40 19.88
CA GLU A 556 -7.69 3.15 19.58
C GLU A 556 -7.24 2.44 20.85
N PHE A 557 -7.31 1.12 20.81
CA PHE A 557 -6.81 0.20 21.82
C PHE A 557 -5.89 -0.80 21.17
N ASN A 558 -4.79 -1.11 21.84
CA ASN A 558 -3.79 -2.06 21.40
C ASN A 558 -3.32 -1.83 19.94
N PRO A 559 -3.05 -0.57 19.50
CA PRO A 559 -2.56 -0.36 18.14
C PRO A 559 -1.28 -1.17 17.93
N ALA A 560 -1.23 -1.93 16.87
CA ALA A 560 -0.03 -2.68 16.53
C ALA A 560 1.07 -1.72 16.09
N THR A 561 2.28 -1.99 16.54
CA THR A 561 3.46 -1.18 16.30
C THR A 561 4.67 -2.07 16.05
N VAL A 562 5.74 -1.49 15.51
CA VAL A 562 7.02 -2.17 15.30
C VAL A 562 8.09 -1.47 16.13
N THR A 563 8.80 -2.21 16.95
CA THR A 563 10.03 -1.76 17.63
C THR A 563 11.22 -2.57 17.11
N ASN A 564 12.42 -2.18 17.47
CA ASN A 564 13.63 -2.92 17.09
C ASN A 564 14.30 -3.47 18.35
N LEU A 565 14.28 -4.79 18.51
CA LEU A 565 14.94 -5.49 19.64
C LEU A 565 16.47 -5.29 19.60
N GLY A 566 17.05 -5.02 18.43
CA GLY A 566 18.46 -4.71 18.26
C GLY A 566 18.88 -3.38 18.89
N ARG A 567 17.95 -2.62 19.46
CA ARG A 567 18.19 -1.31 20.09
C ARG A 567 17.67 -1.30 21.51
N LYS A 568 18.52 -0.93 22.47
CA LYS A 568 18.14 -0.70 23.84
C LYS A 568 18.31 0.75 24.24
N PHE A 569 17.52 1.19 25.21
CA PHE A 569 17.63 2.52 25.78
C PHE A 569 18.97 2.68 26.51
N LYS A 570 19.73 3.71 26.13
CA LYS A 570 21.06 4.01 26.71
C LYS A 570 20.98 5.06 27.81
N GLY A 571 20.04 5.98 27.70
CA GLY A 571 19.92 7.14 28.58
C GLY A 571 19.30 8.34 27.85
N GLU A 572 19.33 9.47 28.51
CA GLU A 572 18.88 10.74 27.93
C GLU A 572 20.09 11.65 27.70
N GLN A 573 20.02 12.44 26.64
CA GLN A 573 21.07 13.42 26.31
C GLN A 573 20.39 14.75 25.97
N GLU A 574 20.86 15.83 26.58
CA GLU A 574 20.52 17.18 26.16
C GLU A 574 21.33 17.54 24.91
N ILE A 575 20.64 17.72 23.80
CA ILE A 575 21.22 18.00 22.47
C ILE A 575 21.21 19.50 22.15
N ALA A 576 20.35 20.25 22.82
CA ALA A 576 20.29 21.70 22.81
C ALA A 576 19.66 22.17 24.13
N PRO A 577 19.84 23.43 24.57
CA PRO A 577 19.24 23.93 25.79
C PRO A 577 17.72 23.66 25.87
N GLY A 578 17.31 22.81 26.80
CA GLY A 578 15.91 22.39 26.99
C GLY A 578 15.40 21.33 26.04
N ASP A 579 16.22 20.79 25.14
CA ASP A 579 15.86 19.67 24.24
C ASP A 579 16.60 18.39 24.66
N VAL A 580 15.95 17.60 25.51
CA VAL A 580 16.46 16.33 26.01
C VAL A 580 15.89 15.19 25.18
N ARG A 581 16.76 14.34 24.63
CA ARG A 581 16.40 13.24 23.75
C ARG A 581 16.78 11.89 24.35
N ARG A 582 15.95 10.89 24.10
CA ARG A 582 16.24 9.50 24.43
C ARG A 582 17.24 8.94 23.43
N MET A 583 18.29 8.33 23.95
CA MET A 583 19.36 7.73 23.17
C MET A 583 19.26 6.22 23.20
N PHE A 584 19.59 5.58 22.10
CA PHE A 584 19.59 4.13 21.96
C PHE A 584 20.96 3.63 21.48
N GLU A 585 21.33 2.43 21.95
CA GLU A 585 22.51 1.72 21.49
C GLU A 585 22.15 0.31 21.04
N TYR A 586 23.09 -0.42 20.43
CA TYR A 586 22.85 -1.82 20.12
C TYR A 586 22.64 -2.65 21.38
N SER A 587 21.58 -3.47 21.40
CA SER A 587 21.26 -4.38 22.50
C SER A 587 22.12 -5.65 22.48
N ASN A 588 22.77 -5.95 21.35
CA ASN A 588 23.51 -7.19 21.12
C ASN A 588 24.88 -6.92 20.48
N ALA A 589 25.85 -7.81 20.76
CA ALA A 589 27.22 -7.70 20.29
C ALA A 589 27.34 -7.81 18.74
N ASN A 590 26.43 -8.52 18.10
CA ASN A 590 26.43 -8.75 16.64
C ASN A 590 25.90 -7.52 15.87
N LYS A 591 25.39 -6.52 16.58
CA LYS A 591 24.72 -5.35 15.98
C LYS A 591 23.58 -5.76 15.03
N THR A 592 22.86 -6.81 15.37
CA THR A 592 21.74 -7.36 14.60
C THR A 592 20.47 -6.60 14.93
N ASP A 593 19.78 -6.12 13.92
CA ASP A 593 18.43 -5.58 14.03
C ASP A 593 17.39 -6.71 14.00
N ALA A 594 16.33 -6.58 14.81
CA ALA A 594 15.18 -7.48 14.81
C ALA A 594 13.91 -6.67 15.03
N TYR A 595 13.03 -6.67 14.05
CA TYR A 595 11.79 -5.90 14.08
C TYR A 595 10.72 -6.68 14.84
N TYR A 596 10.28 -6.12 15.96
CA TYR A 596 9.34 -6.74 16.87
C TYR A 596 7.96 -6.11 16.74
N ILE A 597 7.00 -6.88 16.26
CA ILE A 597 5.60 -6.48 16.15
C ILE A 597 4.94 -6.70 17.51
N THR A 598 4.52 -5.62 18.14
CA THR A 598 3.89 -5.60 19.46
C THR A 598 2.79 -4.54 19.53
N ASN A 599 2.22 -4.29 20.69
CA ASN A 599 1.24 -3.24 20.90
C ASN A 599 1.88 -1.97 21.45
N ALA A 600 1.48 -0.81 20.89
CA ALA A 600 1.75 0.49 21.50
C ALA A 600 0.74 0.79 22.61
N GLY A 601 0.89 1.95 23.26
CA GLY A 601 -0.04 2.43 24.28
C GLY A 601 -1.44 2.79 23.71
N ASN A 602 -2.35 3.21 24.57
CA ASN A 602 -3.76 3.48 24.25
C ASN A 602 -4.06 5.00 24.15
N SER A 603 -3.12 5.80 23.66
CA SER A 603 -3.25 7.27 23.65
C SER A 603 -3.71 7.83 22.29
N ALA A 604 -3.89 6.98 21.27
CA ALA A 604 -4.38 7.39 19.96
C ALA A 604 -5.90 7.59 19.95
N TYR A 605 -6.34 8.71 19.36
CA TYR A 605 -7.76 9.04 19.25
C TYR A 605 -8.04 9.98 18.08
N TYR A 606 -9.31 10.03 17.67
CA TYR A 606 -9.83 10.95 16.67
C TYR A 606 -11.16 11.52 17.14
N TYR A 607 -11.42 12.79 16.85
CA TYR A 607 -12.76 13.37 16.89
C TYR A 607 -13.02 14.34 15.74
N SER A 608 -14.28 14.47 15.38
CA SER A 608 -14.76 15.51 14.45
C SER A 608 -16.12 16.02 14.84
N LEU A 609 -16.37 17.30 14.49
CA LEU A 609 -17.67 17.94 14.57
C LEU A 609 -17.98 18.54 13.21
N THR A 610 -19.10 18.15 12.62
CA THR A 610 -19.57 18.62 11.32
C THR A 610 -20.92 19.30 11.46
N ALA A 611 -21.05 20.52 10.95
CA ALA A 611 -22.32 21.19 10.75
C ALA A 611 -22.60 21.35 9.27
N SER A 612 -23.80 21.00 8.81
CA SER A 612 -24.20 21.10 7.40
C SER A 612 -25.59 21.72 7.25
N LEU A 613 -25.74 22.45 6.15
CA LEU A 613 -27.00 23.04 5.70
C LEU A 613 -27.23 22.65 4.25
N ALA A 614 -28.46 22.29 3.90
CA ALA A 614 -28.87 22.08 2.52
C ALA A 614 -30.28 22.61 2.26
N LYS A 615 -30.52 23.08 1.03
CA LYS A 615 -31.83 23.49 0.57
C LYS A 615 -32.02 23.20 -0.90
N THR A 616 -33.16 22.61 -1.22
CA THR A 616 -33.63 22.48 -2.59
C THR A 616 -34.76 23.44 -2.85
N PHE A 617 -34.63 24.27 -3.88
CA PHE A 617 -35.64 25.24 -4.29
C PHE A 617 -36.50 24.66 -5.41
N ASP A 618 -37.78 24.99 -5.44
CA ASP A 618 -38.74 24.47 -6.43
C ASP A 618 -38.36 24.79 -7.89
N PHE A 619 -37.63 25.88 -8.11
CA PHE A 619 -37.14 26.26 -9.43
C PHE A 619 -35.90 25.45 -9.93
N GLY A 620 -35.48 24.43 -9.15
CA GLY A 620 -34.45 23.48 -9.57
C GLY A 620 -33.02 23.79 -9.10
N LEU A 621 -32.85 24.79 -8.19
CA LEU A 621 -31.56 25.05 -7.53
C LEU A 621 -31.43 24.20 -6.26
N HIS A 622 -30.29 23.53 -6.09
CA HIS A 622 -29.88 22.87 -4.87
C HIS A 622 -28.61 23.53 -4.33
N LEU A 623 -28.66 23.95 -3.08
CA LEU A 623 -27.49 24.49 -2.37
C LEU A 623 -27.16 23.62 -1.17
N SER A 624 -25.87 23.37 -0.94
CA SER A 624 -25.40 22.76 0.30
C SER A 624 -24.09 23.40 0.77
N ALA A 625 -23.90 23.44 2.08
CA ALA A 625 -22.65 23.89 2.69
C ALA A 625 -22.41 23.09 3.98
N SER A 626 -21.18 22.70 4.21
CA SER A 626 -20.77 22.03 5.45
C SER A 626 -19.41 22.54 5.93
N TYR A 627 -19.26 22.55 7.25
CA TYR A 627 -17.99 22.79 7.91
C TYR A 627 -17.67 21.64 8.86
N THR A 628 -16.46 21.14 8.78
CA THR A 628 -15.96 20.07 9.64
C THR A 628 -14.71 20.56 10.38
N ARG A 629 -14.73 20.42 11.71
CA ARG A 629 -13.55 20.52 12.56
C ARG A 629 -13.14 19.13 12.99
N SER A 630 -11.86 18.74 12.77
CA SER A 630 -11.36 17.42 13.16
C SER A 630 -9.99 17.50 13.82
N TYR A 631 -9.67 16.44 14.56
CA TYR A 631 -8.39 16.29 15.26
C TYR A 631 -8.07 14.80 15.44
N ALA A 632 -6.82 14.41 15.29
CA ALA A 632 -6.35 13.06 15.59
C ALA A 632 -4.95 13.05 16.19
N LYS A 633 -4.73 12.12 17.08
CA LYS A 633 -3.40 11.63 17.49
C LYS A 633 -3.27 10.16 17.14
N SER A 634 -2.15 9.78 16.58
CA SER A 634 -1.84 8.39 16.20
C SER A 634 -0.38 8.04 16.47
N TYR A 635 -0.07 6.75 16.53
CA TYR A 635 1.30 6.25 16.67
C TYR A 635 2.06 6.15 15.33
N GLY A 636 1.59 6.78 14.30
CA GLY A 636 2.12 6.79 12.95
C GLY A 636 1.02 6.79 11.90
N ASP A 637 1.39 6.67 10.63
CA ASP A 637 0.48 6.75 9.49
C ASP A 637 -0.29 5.45 9.21
N GLY A 638 -0.27 4.52 10.15
CA GLY A 638 -0.95 3.23 10.06
C GLY A 638 -0.02 2.07 9.65
N ILE A 639 -0.64 0.89 9.56
CA ILE A 639 0.02 -0.39 9.32
C ILE A 639 -0.19 -0.82 7.87
N GLY A 640 0.44 -0.16 6.91
CA GLY A 640 0.14 -0.40 5.49
C GLY A 640 1.27 -0.97 4.66
N ASP A 641 2.50 -0.97 5.16
CA ASP A 641 3.68 -1.34 4.40
C ASP A 641 4.46 -2.49 5.07
N GLN A 642 5.62 -2.81 4.52
CA GLN A 642 6.54 -3.80 5.09
C GLN A 642 6.94 -3.42 6.53
N VAL A 643 7.29 -4.42 7.34
CA VAL A 643 7.58 -4.22 8.76
C VAL A 643 8.72 -3.23 9.00
N ASN A 644 9.80 -3.33 8.22
CA ASN A 644 10.91 -2.39 8.31
C ASN A 644 10.51 -0.96 7.88
N SER A 645 9.70 -0.81 6.83
CA SER A 645 9.17 0.50 6.42
C SER A 645 8.27 1.09 7.51
N ALA A 646 7.44 0.29 8.16
CA ALA A 646 6.63 0.72 9.30
C ALA A 646 7.49 1.20 10.47
N TYR A 647 8.65 0.59 10.69
CA TYR A 647 9.60 1.03 11.70
C TYR A 647 10.28 2.35 11.33
N TYR A 648 10.75 2.52 10.08
CA TYR A 648 11.56 3.68 9.69
C TYR A 648 10.73 4.90 9.25
N ASN A 649 9.59 4.70 8.60
CA ASN A 649 8.92 5.76 7.86
C ASN A 649 7.61 6.26 8.49
N ASN A 650 6.97 5.46 9.35
CA ASN A 650 5.61 5.73 9.81
C ASN A 650 5.53 6.23 11.26
N ARG A 651 6.58 6.88 11.75
CA ARG A 651 6.66 7.32 13.15
C ARG A 651 6.90 8.80 13.28
N TYR A 652 6.36 9.36 14.36
CA TYR A 652 6.43 10.78 14.71
C TYR A 652 7.26 11.04 15.96
N SER A 653 8.14 10.15 16.35
CA SER A 653 8.93 10.32 17.54
C SER A 653 10.16 11.16 17.29
N VAL A 654 10.38 12.16 18.14
CA VAL A 654 11.62 12.93 18.19
C VAL A 654 12.74 12.18 18.91
N ASN A 655 12.39 11.11 19.63
CA ASN A 655 13.29 10.26 20.40
C ASN A 655 13.76 9.01 19.63
N GLY A 656 13.52 8.97 18.31
CA GLY A 656 13.86 7.82 17.46
C GLY A 656 12.76 6.77 17.36
N ASN A 657 12.99 5.79 16.47
CA ASN A 657 11.95 4.87 16.04
C ASN A 657 11.55 3.80 17.08
N ASN A 658 12.34 3.61 18.14
CA ASN A 658 11.97 2.72 19.26
C ASN A 658 11.09 3.39 20.32
N ASP A 659 10.88 4.70 20.22
CA ASP A 659 9.97 5.42 21.10
C ASP A 659 8.57 5.46 20.49
N THR A 660 7.58 4.94 21.23
CA THR A 660 6.20 4.81 20.76
C THR A 660 5.33 5.96 21.27
N GLU A 661 5.60 7.17 20.84
CA GLU A 661 4.80 8.35 21.16
C GLU A 661 3.71 8.61 20.11
N THR A 662 2.64 9.30 20.54
CA THR A 662 1.60 9.77 19.62
C THR A 662 1.93 11.15 19.07
N GLY A 663 1.77 11.32 17.77
CA GLY A 663 1.83 12.58 17.07
C GLY A 663 0.52 12.95 16.38
N TYR A 664 0.47 14.11 15.74
CA TYR A 664 -0.66 14.48 14.89
C TYR A 664 -0.81 13.50 13.72
N GLY A 665 -2.02 13.05 13.47
CA GLY A 665 -2.33 12.18 12.34
C GLY A 665 -2.06 12.88 11.00
N THR A 666 -1.32 12.26 10.12
CA THR A 666 -0.88 12.82 8.83
C THR A 666 -2.05 13.20 7.92
N TYR A 667 -3.12 12.40 7.93
CA TYR A 667 -4.27 12.55 7.04
C TYR A 667 -5.40 13.41 7.62
N VAL A 668 -5.19 14.05 8.77
CA VAL A 668 -6.18 14.91 9.39
C VAL A 668 -6.18 16.29 8.75
N SER A 669 -7.33 16.71 8.24
CA SER A 669 -7.60 18.09 7.87
C SER A 669 -8.41 18.77 9.00
N PRO A 670 -7.79 19.61 9.85
CA PRO A 670 -8.47 20.19 11.00
C PRO A 670 -9.68 21.01 10.66
N ASN A 671 -9.65 21.73 9.55
CA ASN A 671 -10.76 22.54 9.10
C ASN A 671 -11.05 22.22 7.65
N ARG A 672 -12.29 21.87 7.35
CA ARG A 672 -12.75 21.62 5.98
C ARG A 672 -14.10 22.31 5.77
N VAL A 673 -14.18 23.10 4.71
CA VAL A 673 -15.42 23.68 4.19
C VAL A 673 -15.72 22.99 2.86
N LEU A 674 -16.93 22.50 2.70
CA LEU A 674 -17.43 22.00 1.43
C LEU A 674 -18.74 22.69 1.11
N ALA A 675 -18.83 23.35 -0.04
CA ALA A 675 -20.07 23.97 -0.50
C ALA A 675 -20.37 23.53 -1.94
N SER A 676 -21.64 23.37 -2.25
CA SER A 676 -22.06 23.07 -3.62
C SER A 676 -23.32 23.84 -4.00
N ALA A 677 -23.41 24.19 -5.29
CA ALA A 677 -24.59 24.71 -5.93
C ALA A 677 -24.84 23.91 -7.21
N ALA A 678 -26.03 23.35 -7.38
CA ALA A 678 -26.41 22.62 -8.58
C ALA A 678 -27.74 23.17 -9.07
N TYR A 679 -27.77 23.63 -10.33
CA TYR A 679 -28.96 24.17 -10.96
C TYR A 679 -29.37 23.29 -12.15
N ARG A 680 -30.58 22.76 -12.10
CA ARG A 680 -31.14 21.93 -13.17
C ARG A 680 -32.18 22.71 -13.95
N ILE A 681 -31.89 23.00 -15.21
CA ILE A 681 -32.76 23.69 -16.16
C ILE A 681 -33.44 22.64 -17.04
N LYS A 682 -34.77 22.57 -16.96
CA LYS A 682 -35.56 21.75 -17.87
C LYS A 682 -36.03 22.62 -19.04
N TYR A 683 -35.75 22.19 -20.26
CA TYR A 683 -36.17 22.91 -21.48
C TYR A 683 -36.54 21.89 -22.54
N ALA A 684 -37.44 22.29 -23.45
CA ALA A 684 -38.08 21.38 -24.39
C ALA A 684 -38.67 20.15 -23.63
N LYS A 685 -39.45 19.31 -24.29
CA LYS A 685 -40.21 18.25 -23.61
C LYS A 685 -39.37 17.19 -22.91
N ASN A 686 -38.15 16.93 -23.46
CA ASN A 686 -37.31 15.77 -23.06
C ASN A 686 -35.86 16.14 -22.70
N PHE A 687 -35.53 17.41 -22.57
CA PHE A 687 -34.15 17.85 -22.31
C PHE A 687 -34.01 18.57 -20.97
N ALA A 688 -32.88 18.35 -20.32
CA ALA A 688 -32.45 19.10 -19.17
C ALA A 688 -30.95 19.29 -19.17
N SER A 689 -30.49 20.46 -18.73
CA SER A 689 -29.09 20.73 -18.45
C SER A 689 -28.90 20.91 -16.96
N SER A 690 -27.78 20.45 -16.43
CA SER A 690 -27.39 20.69 -15.05
C SER A 690 -26.06 21.43 -15.02
N LEU A 691 -26.02 22.54 -14.29
CA LEU A 691 -24.80 23.28 -13.99
C LEU A 691 -24.49 23.05 -12.51
N SER A 692 -23.28 22.62 -12.19
CA SER A 692 -22.85 22.38 -10.81
C SER A 692 -21.56 23.12 -10.53
N LEU A 693 -21.50 23.75 -9.36
CA LEU A 693 -20.32 24.39 -8.81
C LEU A 693 -20.02 23.74 -7.47
N ILE A 694 -18.77 23.36 -7.24
CA ILE A 694 -18.29 22.78 -6.01
C ILE A 694 -17.12 23.63 -5.52
N TYR A 695 -17.18 24.03 -4.26
CA TYR A 695 -16.09 24.70 -3.55
C TYR A 695 -15.62 23.78 -2.42
N GLU A 696 -14.33 23.52 -2.37
CA GLU A 696 -13.68 22.84 -1.26
C GLU A 696 -12.53 23.71 -0.74
N GLY A 697 -12.58 24.02 0.56
CA GLY A 697 -11.51 24.69 1.28
C GLY A 697 -11.10 23.84 2.48
N MET A 698 -9.81 23.54 2.63
CA MET A 698 -9.33 22.76 3.76
C MET A 698 -7.89 23.12 4.12
N ASN A 699 -7.55 22.90 5.41
CA ASN A 699 -6.15 22.80 5.76
C ASN A 699 -5.60 21.55 5.09
N MET A 700 -4.63 21.75 4.23
CA MET A 700 -4.02 20.63 3.53
C MET A 700 -3.23 19.76 4.52
N GLY A 701 -3.49 18.47 4.57
CA GLY A 701 -2.76 17.49 5.35
C GLY A 701 -1.36 17.22 4.80
N TYR A 702 -0.61 16.30 5.37
CA TYR A 702 0.79 16.02 5.00
C TYR A 702 1.02 15.68 3.52
N ALA A 703 0.15 14.91 2.90
CA ALA A 703 0.21 14.68 1.44
C ALA A 703 -0.01 15.97 0.65
N GLY A 704 -0.38 17.04 1.32
CA GLY A 704 -0.59 18.38 0.86
C GLY A 704 -0.72 19.42 1.96
N GLY A 705 -0.12 19.32 3.16
CA GLY A 705 -0.18 20.48 3.94
C GLY A 705 -0.03 20.56 5.42
N TYR A 706 -0.06 19.51 6.22
CA TYR A 706 0.56 19.62 7.55
C TYR A 706 2.06 19.45 7.50
N SER A 707 2.63 19.14 6.36
CA SER A 707 4.06 19.09 6.15
C SER A 707 4.78 20.39 6.53
N ALA A 708 4.12 21.52 6.44
CA ALA A 708 4.68 22.79 6.88
C ALA A 708 4.99 22.84 8.40
N ALA A 709 4.40 21.97 9.19
CA ALA A 709 4.63 21.88 10.64
C ALA A 709 5.61 20.77 11.04
N ARG A 710 6.11 19.96 10.09
CA ARG A 710 7.13 18.96 10.36
C ARG A 710 8.51 19.54 10.12
N TYR A 711 9.23 19.80 11.17
CA TYR A 711 10.65 20.11 11.11
C TYR A 711 11.43 18.81 11.27
N SER A 712 12.21 18.44 10.25
CA SER A 712 13.24 17.43 10.38
C SER A 712 14.50 18.10 10.90
N TYR A 713 14.89 17.79 12.14
CA TYR A 713 16.17 18.21 12.68
C TYR A 713 17.22 17.15 12.36
N THR A 714 18.15 17.48 11.50
CA THR A 714 19.33 16.65 11.29
C THR A 714 20.44 17.16 12.19
N PHE A 715 20.80 16.39 13.20
CA PHE A 715 21.98 16.69 14.02
C PHE A 715 23.23 16.22 13.29
N THR A 716 24.15 17.14 13.06
CA THR A 716 25.45 16.87 12.40
C THR A 716 26.53 16.39 13.37
N GLY A 717 26.16 16.05 14.60
CA GLY A 717 27.05 15.44 15.59
C GLY A 717 26.90 13.91 15.63
N ASN A 718 27.96 13.20 15.95
CA ASN A 718 27.91 11.77 16.23
C ASN A 718 26.98 11.52 17.44
N ILE A 719 25.75 11.08 17.14
CA ILE A 719 24.79 10.60 18.12
C ILE A 719 24.95 9.09 18.24
#